data_966b8f91a2002524a9cb67717ad76893
#
_entry.id   966b8f91a2002524a9cb67717ad76893
#
_cell.length_a   1.000
_cell.length_b   1.000
_cell.length_c   1.000
_cell.angle_alpha   90.00
_cell.angle_beta   90.00
_cell.angle_gamma   90.00
#
_symmetry.space_group_name_H-M   'P 1'
#
loop_
_entity.id
_entity.type
_entity.pdbx_description
1 polymer ?
#
loop_
_entity_poly.entity_id
_entity_poly.type
_entity_poly.pdbx_seq_one_letter_code
_entity_poly.pdbx_strand_id
1 'polypeptide(L)'
;MAELVSDASTLASVTPMMRQYLDIKEKYPDHILMYRLGDFFEMFFSDAILVSRELELTLTGRDCGNDKRAAMCGVPFHKADVYIGKLVERGHKVAVCEQTEDPAEAKGLVRREIVRVVTPGTVTDGSLLSEAQNNYLASIFCTEHAIGLGFADVSTGQISVTLLEGEDVSARLAYELAVYSPREAIMNVSAESCRAAADFLASCGAYLTDNRSDLFDELSARMAVAAHFSDDGEKLTHTATLCAVGALLAYIAETQKCGTAFVKDLNVYTDGQAMEIDLSTRRNLELTEAMRTKEKKGSLLWVLDKTRTSMGARMLRAWLVRPLLNPVMISTRQTAIQDFFDNFMRRAELRALLSDVLDLERLTAKAVYGTANAKDLAGILQSISILPALAEELAPFSAPRLCELRDGADQLLDIAELLRSALAEDPPFSLRDGGIIREGYDPDVDYLRSVMQNGKGWIEEIEARERESTGIKNLRIHHNKVFGYYIEVTRSQIELVPDRYIRKQTLANCERYITEELKDMEATVLGAADKLNALEYALFSKLREQVAEAATRIQEAAARIAEIDVYLSLAEVAFKNNYVCPEVDLSDKFEVTDGRHPVVERCLADHYFVPNDTKMDTDKNRLLLITGPNMAGKSTYMRQVALMAVMAQMGSFVPARAARIGIVDKLFTRVGASDDLASGQSTFMLEMNEVANILKKATSRSLIVYDEVGRGTSTYDGMSLARAVAEYTLSKKIGARTLFATHYHELTVLEDEFTGVVNYNVAAKKQKDTIIFLRKIVRGATDDSYGIEVAKLAGVPNEVVRRAKEILSQIESGAPYERVAKSCKTEEPALPDMLTSLADMEAREAAEKIRRVELDTMTPIEAMNFIFELKKIVSTAPDEA
;
A
#
# COMPACT_ATOMS: atom_id res chain seq x y z
N MET A 1 -29.40 -22.47 27.36
CA MET A 1 -28.02 -22.17 26.93
C MET A 1 -27.31 -21.56 28.12
N ALA A 2 -26.17 -22.10 28.54
CA ALA A 2 -25.39 -21.48 29.62
C ALA A 2 -24.98 -20.08 29.20
N GLU A 3 -25.20 -19.09 30.06
CA GLU A 3 -24.85 -17.69 29.80
C GLU A 3 -23.33 -17.56 29.66
N LEU A 4 -22.86 -17.02 28.52
CA LEU A 4 -21.44 -16.85 28.27
C LEU A 4 -20.92 -15.64 29.05
N VAL A 5 -19.83 -15.81 29.78
CA VAL A 5 -19.20 -14.75 30.54
C VAL A 5 -18.28 -13.95 29.60
N SER A 6 -18.55 -12.64 29.51
CA SER A 6 -17.78 -11.68 28.70
C SER A 6 -16.67 -10.99 29.49
N ASP A 7 -16.71 -11.03 30.82
CA ASP A 7 -15.76 -10.34 31.70
C ASP A 7 -15.25 -11.28 32.81
N ALA A 8 -13.93 -11.36 32.94
CA ALA A 8 -13.25 -12.18 33.94
C ALA A 8 -13.42 -11.68 35.37
N SER A 9 -13.72 -10.40 35.60
CA SER A 9 -13.93 -9.80 36.91
C SER A 9 -15.11 -10.42 37.68
N THR A 10 -16.00 -11.13 37.00
CA THR A 10 -17.17 -11.80 37.58
C THR A 10 -16.88 -13.19 38.13
N LEU A 11 -15.64 -13.70 38.00
CA LEU A 11 -15.26 -15.07 38.37
C LEU A 11 -14.57 -15.14 39.74
N ALA A 12 -15.16 -15.83 40.69
CA ALA A 12 -14.59 -16.05 42.02
C ALA A 12 -13.38 -17.03 42.01
N SER A 13 -13.34 -18.00 41.09
CA SER A 13 -12.20 -18.90 40.82
C SER A 13 -12.16 -19.29 39.35
N VAL A 14 -10.98 -19.47 38.84
CA VAL A 14 -10.74 -19.85 37.43
C VAL A 14 -9.86 -21.09 37.34
N THR A 15 -9.96 -21.86 36.26
CA THR A 15 -9.07 -22.99 35.98
C THR A 15 -7.61 -22.51 35.85
N PRO A 16 -6.60 -23.37 36.13
CA PRO A 16 -5.20 -22.99 36.02
C PRO A 16 -4.81 -22.42 34.65
N MET A 17 -5.34 -22.98 33.56
CA MET A 17 -5.10 -22.48 32.19
C MET A 17 -5.71 -21.08 31.98
N MET A 18 -6.93 -20.86 32.48
CA MET A 18 -7.58 -19.56 32.37
C MET A 18 -6.89 -18.49 33.20
N ARG A 19 -6.30 -18.87 34.34
CA ARG A 19 -5.46 -17.98 35.15
C ARG A 19 -4.21 -17.54 34.36
N GLN A 20 -3.51 -18.50 33.75
CA GLN A 20 -2.34 -18.19 32.88
C GLN A 20 -2.72 -17.23 31.73
N TYR A 21 -3.90 -17.44 31.12
CA TYR A 21 -4.42 -16.53 30.08
C TYR A 21 -4.62 -15.10 30.62
N LEU A 22 -5.26 -14.97 31.79
CA LEU A 22 -5.56 -13.68 32.42
C LEU A 22 -4.30 -12.96 32.86
N ASP A 23 -3.34 -13.66 33.44
CA ASP A 23 -2.04 -13.12 33.87
C ASP A 23 -1.24 -12.52 32.66
N ILE A 24 -1.39 -13.13 31.49
CA ILE A 24 -0.81 -12.62 30.25
C ILE A 24 -1.63 -11.44 29.74
N LYS A 25 -2.96 -11.55 29.72
CA LYS A 25 -3.87 -10.49 29.23
C LYS A 25 -3.75 -9.20 30.04
N GLU A 26 -3.51 -9.28 31.34
CA GLU A 26 -3.28 -8.10 32.20
C GLU A 26 -2.09 -7.27 31.76
N LYS A 27 -1.05 -7.90 31.19
CA LYS A 27 0.13 -7.20 30.64
C LYS A 27 -0.12 -6.60 29.27
N TYR A 28 -1.17 -7.04 28.55
CA TYR A 28 -1.52 -6.61 27.20
C TYR A 28 -3.02 -6.27 27.10
N PRO A 29 -3.51 -5.29 27.91
CA PRO A 29 -4.95 -5.02 28.02
C PRO A 29 -5.59 -4.60 26.70
N ASP A 30 -4.90 -3.79 25.91
CA ASP A 30 -5.39 -3.21 24.64
C ASP A 30 -5.14 -4.11 23.42
N HIS A 31 -4.58 -5.31 23.62
CA HIS A 31 -4.24 -6.23 22.55
C HIS A 31 -5.23 -7.41 22.51
N ILE A 32 -5.58 -7.86 21.34
CA ILE A 32 -6.28 -9.15 21.17
C ILE A 32 -5.27 -10.26 21.44
N LEU A 33 -5.54 -11.07 22.49
CA LEU A 33 -4.63 -12.14 22.87
C LEU A 33 -4.99 -13.44 22.13
N MET A 34 -4.18 -13.82 21.14
CA MET A 34 -4.24 -15.11 20.48
C MET A 34 -3.43 -16.13 21.27
N TYR A 35 -4.11 -17.02 21.98
CA TYR A 35 -3.52 -17.95 22.93
C TYR A 35 -3.48 -19.37 22.37
N ARG A 36 -2.29 -19.95 22.22
CA ARG A 36 -2.10 -21.28 21.62
C ARG A 36 -2.62 -22.40 22.49
N LEU A 37 -3.54 -23.20 21.94
CA LEU A 37 -4.06 -24.42 22.55
C LEU A 37 -4.14 -25.55 21.53
N GLY A 38 -3.16 -26.44 21.55
CA GLY A 38 -3.03 -27.49 20.56
C GLY A 38 -2.90 -26.93 19.14
N ASP A 39 -3.81 -27.28 18.25
CA ASP A 39 -3.79 -26.87 16.84
C ASP A 39 -4.54 -25.55 16.57
N PHE A 40 -4.97 -24.83 17.64
CA PHE A 40 -5.70 -23.59 17.51
C PHE A 40 -5.05 -22.47 18.30
N PHE A 41 -5.25 -21.24 17.81
CA PHE A 41 -5.21 -20.04 18.63
C PHE A 41 -6.61 -19.73 19.09
N GLU A 42 -6.81 -19.72 20.40
CA GLU A 42 -8.11 -19.41 21.01
C GLU A 42 -8.07 -18.02 21.67
N MET A 43 -9.13 -17.28 21.52
CA MET A 43 -9.39 -16.01 22.18
C MET A 43 -10.54 -16.19 23.17
N PHE A 44 -10.51 -15.46 24.30
CA PHE A 44 -11.50 -15.60 25.35
C PHE A 44 -12.12 -14.25 25.74
N PHE A 45 -13.25 -14.27 26.42
CA PHE A 45 -13.97 -13.12 26.97
C PHE A 45 -14.28 -12.04 25.93
N SER A 46 -13.95 -10.78 26.24
CA SER A 46 -14.16 -9.62 25.34
C SER A 46 -13.47 -9.76 24.01
N ASP A 47 -12.24 -10.32 23.99
CA ASP A 47 -11.48 -10.55 22.76
C ASP A 47 -12.22 -11.53 21.84
N ALA A 48 -12.79 -12.61 22.39
CA ALA A 48 -13.56 -13.57 21.60
C ALA A 48 -14.81 -12.95 20.98
N ILE A 49 -15.52 -12.10 21.71
CA ILE A 49 -16.72 -11.42 21.21
C ILE A 49 -16.34 -10.44 20.10
N LEU A 50 -15.28 -9.66 20.31
CA LEU A 50 -14.76 -8.72 19.32
C LEU A 50 -14.35 -9.45 18.03
N VAL A 51 -13.48 -10.45 18.14
CA VAL A 51 -12.93 -11.18 16.99
C VAL A 51 -14.01 -11.97 16.26
N SER A 52 -14.96 -12.59 17.00
CA SER A 52 -16.11 -13.30 16.41
C SER A 52 -16.94 -12.36 15.52
N ARG A 53 -17.18 -11.12 15.97
CA ARG A 53 -17.91 -10.11 15.22
C ARG A 53 -17.12 -9.60 14.02
N GLU A 54 -15.82 -9.27 14.23
CA GLU A 54 -14.96 -8.70 13.18
C GLU A 54 -14.65 -9.70 12.06
N LEU A 55 -14.48 -10.96 12.38
CA LEU A 55 -14.04 -12.00 11.43
C LEU A 55 -15.14 -12.98 11.05
N GLU A 56 -16.39 -12.76 11.54
CA GLU A 56 -17.54 -13.65 11.33
C GLU A 56 -17.26 -15.10 11.78
N LEU A 57 -16.51 -15.26 12.90
CA LEU A 57 -16.19 -16.56 13.46
C LEU A 57 -17.30 -17.04 14.41
N THR A 58 -17.45 -18.35 14.51
CA THR A 58 -18.41 -18.96 15.44
C THR A 58 -17.99 -18.69 16.88
N LEU A 59 -18.84 -18.01 17.63
CA LEU A 59 -18.68 -17.81 19.06
C LEU A 59 -19.17 -19.05 19.80
N THR A 60 -18.28 -19.63 20.62
CA THR A 60 -18.55 -20.79 21.47
C THR A 60 -18.26 -20.46 22.92
N GLY A 61 -18.24 -21.44 23.78
CA GLY A 61 -17.90 -21.24 25.19
C GLY A 61 -17.03 -22.36 25.71
N ARG A 62 -16.04 -22.02 26.54
CA ARG A 62 -15.15 -22.96 27.24
C ARG A 62 -15.36 -22.89 28.73
N ASP A 63 -15.32 -24.02 29.40
CA ASP A 63 -15.42 -24.08 30.86
C ASP A 63 -14.26 -23.30 31.49
N CYS A 64 -14.63 -22.34 32.35
CA CYS A 64 -13.70 -21.49 33.08
C CYS A 64 -13.71 -21.72 34.60
N GLY A 65 -14.47 -22.69 35.08
CA GLY A 65 -14.68 -22.98 36.49
C GLY A 65 -16.02 -22.44 37.01
N ASN A 66 -16.49 -22.99 38.14
CA ASN A 66 -17.74 -22.63 38.81
C ASN A 66 -19.01 -22.77 37.93
N ASP A 67 -19.09 -23.81 37.09
CA ASP A 67 -20.16 -24.04 36.11
C ASP A 67 -20.43 -22.88 35.15
N LYS A 68 -19.47 -21.96 34.97
CA LYS A 68 -19.51 -20.85 34.03
C LYS A 68 -18.68 -21.13 32.79
N ARG A 69 -19.12 -20.60 31.66
CA ARG A 69 -18.40 -20.72 30.38
C ARG A 69 -17.94 -19.36 29.90
N ALA A 70 -16.59 -19.21 29.69
CA ALA A 70 -16.03 -18.03 29.02
C ALA A 70 -16.43 -18.03 27.55
N ALA A 71 -16.82 -16.88 27.01
CA ALA A 71 -16.96 -16.70 25.58
C ALA A 71 -15.63 -17.05 24.90
N MET A 72 -15.66 -17.82 23.82
CA MET A 72 -14.47 -18.31 23.12
C MET A 72 -14.73 -18.33 21.61
N CYS A 73 -13.73 -17.92 20.85
CA CYS A 73 -13.61 -18.25 19.44
C CYS A 73 -12.15 -18.67 19.14
N GLY A 74 -11.93 -19.36 18.03
CA GLY A 74 -10.59 -19.84 17.71
C GLY A 74 -10.35 -19.97 16.22
N VAL A 75 -9.07 -19.90 15.83
CA VAL A 75 -8.61 -20.07 14.47
C VAL A 75 -7.52 -21.14 14.42
N PRO A 76 -7.45 -21.95 13.34
CA PRO A 76 -6.39 -22.92 13.18
C PRO A 76 -5.03 -22.22 13.11
N PHE A 77 -4.02 -22.74 13.82
CA PHE A 77 -2.72 -22.09 13.93
C PHE A 77 -2.03 -21.87 12.57
N HIS A 78 -2.16 -22.80 11.66
CA HIS A 78 -1.56 -22.73 10.32
C HIS A 78 -2.20 -21.67 9.41
N LYS A 79 -3.33 -21.08 9.81
CA LYS A 79 -4.01 -19.97 9.12
C LYS A 79 -4.03 -18.69 9.95
N ALA A 80 -3.38 -18.67 11.10
CA ALA A 80 -3.45 -17.56 12.05
C ALA A 80 -3.03 -16.22 11.41
N ASP A 81 -1.96 -16.23 10.59
CA ASP A 81 -1.45 -15.00 9.96
C ASP A 81 -2.50 -14.30 9.09
N VAL A 82 -3.33 -15.02 8.35
CA VAL A 82 -4.43 -14.44 7.56
C VAL A 82 -5.45 -13.72 8.45
N TYR A 83 -5.76 -14.29 9.63
CA TYR A 83 -6.70 -13.68 10.57
C TYR A 83 -6.08 -12.52 11.34
N ILE A 84 -4.80 -12.64 11.71
CA ILE A 84 -4.02 -11.53 12.29
C ILE A 84 -4.02 -10.35 11.34
N GLY A 85 -3.73 -10.56 10.06
CA GLY A 85 -3.74 -9.51 9.05
C GLY A 85 -5.06 -8.75 8.98
N LYS A 86 -6.18 -9.48 8.93
CA LYS A 86 -7.51 -8.85 8.89
C LYS A 86 -7.82 -8.02 10.14
N LEU A 87 -7.36 -8.44 11.32
CA LEU A 87 -7.54 -7.69 12.55
C LEU A 87 -6.66 -6.42 12.56
N VAL A 88 -5.42 -6.56 12.12
CA VAL A 88 -4.47 -5.46 12.05
C VAL A 88 -4.87 -4.42 11.00
N GLU A 89 -5.38 -4.83 9.83
CA GLU A 89 -5.96 -3.92 8.83
C GLU A 89 -7.12 -3.10 9.37
N ARG A 90 -7.87 -3.64 10.35
CA ARG A 90 -8.96 -2.94 11.05
C ARG A 90 -8.48 -2.12 12.25
N GLY A 91 -7.16 -1.98 12.43
CA GLY A 91 -6.55 -1.16 13.47
C GLY A 91 -6.40 -1.85 14.83
N HIS A 92 -6.58 -3.17 14.93
CA HIS A 92 -6.38 -3.89 16.19
C HIS A 92 -4.93 -4.33 16.36
N LYS A 93 -4.44 -4.32 17.60
CA LYS A 93 -3.17 -4.92 18.00
C LYS A 93 -3.38 -6.36 18.42
N VAL A 94 -2.51 -7.26 17.99
CA VAL A 94 -2.62 -8.70 18.26
C VAL A 94 -1.38 -9.20 18.97
N ALA A 95 -1.54 -9.74 20.19
CA ALA A 95 -0.46 -10.41 20.93
C ALA A 95 -0.53 -11.93 20.67
N VAL A 96 0.51 -12.50 20.08
CA VAL A 96 0.59 -13.92 19.74
C VAL A 96 1.32 -14.67 20.83
N CYS A 97 0.60 -15.57 21.50
CA CYS A 97 1.07 -16.38 22.62
C CYS A 97 1.27 -17.83 22.19
N GLU A 98 2.51 -18.27 22.13
CA GLU A 98 2.91 -19.64 21.75
C GLU A 98 3.32 -20.50 22.94
N GLN A 99 3.29 -21.82 22.73
CA GLN A 99 3.83 -22.79 23.68
C GLN A 99 5.36 -22.82 23.55
N THR A 100 6.05 -22.53 24.63
CA THR A 100 7.52 -22.50 24.70
C THR A 100 8.12 -23.79 25.27
N GLU A 101 7.28 -24.76 25.68
CA GLU A 101 7.65 -26.03 26.26
C GLU A 101 6.96 -27.15 25.49
N ASP A 102 7.65 -28.29 25.29
CA ASP A 102 7.05 -29.46 24.66
C ASP A 102 5.93 -30.02 25.54
N PRO A 103 4.70 -30.19 25.06
CA PRO A 103 3.61 -30.78 25.81
C PRO A 103 3.91 -32.20 26.34
N ALA A 104 4.81 -32.95 25.68
CA ALA A 104 5.21 -34.31 26.09
C ALA A 104 6.16 -34.31 27.29
N GLU A 105 6.94 -33.25 27.49
CA GLU A 105 7.91 -33.10 28.58
C GLU A 105 7.37 -32.30 29.77
N ALA A 106 6.23 -31.57 29.60
CA ALA A 106 5.69 -30.71 30.59
C ALA A 106 5.13 -31.47 31.82
N LYS A 107 5.68 -31.18 33.00
CA LYS A 107 5.18 -31.71 34.31
C LYS A 107 4.03 -30.85 34.84
N GLY A 108 2.97 -30.63 34.03
CA GLY A 108 1.83 -29.80 34.44
C GLY A 108 1.26 -28.95 33.32
N LEU A 109 0.98 -27.66 33.60
CA LEU A 109 0.49 -26.73 32.59
C LEU A 109 1.67 -26.29 31.70
N VAL A 110 1.56 -26.53 30.39
CA VAL A 110 2.55 -26.10 29.40
C VAL A 110 2.80 -24.60 29.50
N ARG A 111 4.07 -24.19 29.54
CA ARG A 111 4.47 -22.79 29.57
C ARG A 111 4.15 -22.09 28.25
N ARG A 112 3.62 -20.90 28.34
CA ARG A 112 3.25 -20.06 27.18
C ARG A 112 3.74 -18.66 27.40
N GLU A 113 4.27 -18.06 26.32
CA GLU A 113 4.80 -16.71 26.34
C GLU A 113 4.41 -15.96 25.06
N ILE A 114 4.38 -14.63 25.15
CA ILE A 114 4.19 -13.80 23.97
C ILE A 114 5.48 -13.84 23.14
N VAL A 115 5.37 -14.37 21.95
CA VAL A 115 6.50 -14.46 21.00
C VAL A 115 6.59 -13.25 20.09
N ARG A 116 5.45 -12.61 19.80
CA ARG A 116 5.39 -11.37 19.02
C ARG A 116 4.09 -10.61 19.30
N VAL A 117 4.16 -9.30 19.11
CA VAL A 117 3.00 -8.42 19.05
C VAL A 117 2.92 -7.84 17.65
N VAL A 118 1.80 -8.01 16.97
CA VAL A 118 1.58 -7.49 15.62
C VAL A 118 0.70 -6.27 15.70
N THR A 119 1.23 -5.14 15.22
CA THR A 119 0.54 -3.86 15.17
C THR A 119 0.52 -3.33 13.73
N PRO A 120 -0.33 -2.35 13.38
CA PRO A 120 -0.41 -1.85 12.00
C PRO A 120 0.93 -1.41 11.39
N GLY A 121 1.83 -0.83 12.21
CA GLY A 121 3.16 -0.36 11.79
C GLY A 121 4.27 -1.40 11.85
N THR A 122 4.05 -2.55 12.51
CA THR A 122 5.09 -3.57 12.75
C THR A 122 4.83 -4.91 12.04
N VAL A 123 3.93 -4.94 11.06
CA VAL A 123 3.71 -6.13 10.21
C VAL A 123 4.96 -6.43 9.39
N THR A 124 5.44 -7.69 9.45
CA THR A 124 6.59 -8.18 8.68
C THR A 124 6.22 -9.25 7.66
N ASP A 125 5.01 -9.80 7.74
CA ASP A 125 4.56 -10.81 6.79
C ASP A 125 4.18 -10.17 5.44
N GLY A 126 4.93 -10.52 4.39
CA GLY A 126 4.72 -10.01 3.03
C GLY A 126 3.33 -10.31 2.46
N SER A 127 2.64 -11.37 2.91
CA SER A 127 1.28 -11.69 2.46
C SER A 127 0.23 -10.68 2.94
N LEU A 128 0.55 -9.93 4.00
CA LEU A 128 -0.31 -8.90 4.61
C LEU A 128 0.06 -7.49 4.16
N LEU A 129 1.15 -7.34 3.43
CA LEU A 129 1.68 -6.05 2.99
C LEU A 129 1.47 -5.87 1.49
N SER A 130 1.22 -4.63 1.07
CA SER A 130 1.29 -4.29 -0.35
C SER A 130 2.73 -4.42 -0.85
N GLU A 131 2.94 -5.14 -1.94
CA GLU A 131 4.28 -5.37 -2.50
C GLU A 131 4.98 -4.07 -2.92
N ALA A 132 4.22 -3.13 -3.49
CA ALA A 132 4.73 -1.87 -4.04
C ALA A 132 4.69 -0.69 -3.06
N GLN A 133 4.44 -0.94 -1.75
CA GLN A 133 4.36 0.11 -0.74
C GLN A 133 5.10 -0.29 0.53
N ASN A 134 5.74 0.70 1.15
CA ASN A 134 6.31 0.56 2.48
C ASN A 134 5.22 0.58 3.55
N ASN A 135 5.52 -0.02 4.71
CA ASN A 135 4.65 -0.03 5.89
C ASN A 135 5.32 0.75 7.03
N TYR A 136 5.08 2.05 7.07
CA TYR A 136 5.79 2.91 8.02
C TYR A 136 5.15 2.95 9.41
N LEU A 137 6.01 2.81 10.42
CA LEU A 137 5.80 3.20 11.79
C LEU A 137 6.44 4.58 11.99
N ALA A 138 5.71 5.56 12.52
CA ALA A 138 6.23 6.89 12.82
C ALA A 138 6.54 7.05 14.32
N SER A 139 7.59 7.80 14.64
CA SER A 139 7.93 8.25 15.97
C SER A 139 7.98 9.77 16.00
N ILE A 140 7.24 10.39 16.90
CA ILE A 140 7.08 11.84 17.00
C ILE A 140 7.50 12.27 18.40
N PHE A 141 8.67 12.89 18.52
CA PHE A 141 9.17 13.45 19.76
C PHE A 141 9.01 14.96 19.78
N CYS A 142 8.00 15.43 20.50
CA CYS A 142 7.69 16.84 20.63
C CYS A 142 8.43 17.46 21.82
N THR A 143 9.12 18.59 21.58
CA THR A 143 9.65 19.49 22.58
C THR A 143 9.01 20.88 22.43
N GLU A 144 9.33 21.86 23.29
CA GLU A 144 8.80 23.22 23.17
C GLU A 144 9.21 23.94 21.87
N HIS A 145 10.38 23.59 21.29
CA HIS A 145 10.96 24.33 20.17
C HIS A 145 11.25 23.48 18.92
N ALA A 146 11.22 22.17 19.04
CA ALA A 146 11.58 21.26 17.96
C ALA A 146 10.76 19.97 18.01
N ILE A 147 10.59 19.33 16.86
CA ILE A 147 10.03 17.99 16.73
C ILE A 147 11.07 17.09 16.07
N GLY A 148 11.47 16.03 16.77
CA GLY A 148 12.19 14.90 16.16
C GLY A 148 11.18 13.94 15.53
N LEU A 149 11.32 13.66 14.23
CA LEU A 149 10.40 12.84 13.49
C LEU A 149 11.16 11.69 12.83
N GLY A 150 10.82 10.46 13.22
CA GLY A 150 11.40 9.23 12.68
C GLY A 150 10.34 8.37 12.00
N PHE A 151 10.73 7.66 10.94
CA PHE A 151 9.91 6.69 10.22
C PHE A 151 10.69 5.40 10.04
N ALA A 152 10.12 4.28 10.45
CA ALA A 152 10.71 2.96 10.26
C ALA A 152 9.80 2.07 9.42
N ASP A 153 10.36 1.35 8.45
CA ASP A 153 9.71 0.20 7.84
C ASP A 153 10.36 -1.08 8.37
N VAL A 154 9.66 -1.74 9.28
CA VAL A 154 10.16 -2.95 9.95
C VAL A 154 10.35 -4.10 8.96
N SER A 155 9.62 -4.11 7.86
CA SER A 155 9.70 -5.15 6.83
C SER A 155 10.91 -5.01 5.90
N THR A 156 11.51 -3.81 5.81
CA THR A 156 12.70 -3.53 4.97
C THR A 156 13.93 -3.16 5.78
N GLY A 157 13.76 -2.84 7.08
CA GLY A 157 14.86 -2.48 7.98
C GLY A 157 15.40 -1.05 7.84
N GLN A 158 14.64 -0.16 7.20
CA GLN A 158 15.03 1.24 6.96
C GLN A 158 14.45 2.16 8.03
N ILE A 159 15.27 3.09 8.54
CA ILE A 159 14.81 4.22 9.33
C ILE A 159 15.19 5.52 8.62
N SER A 160 14.22 6.42 8.49
CA SER A 160 14.44 7.80 8.05
C SER A 160 14.11 8.75 9.19
N VAL A 161 14.94 9.75 9.42
CA VAL A 161 14.74 10.70 10.52
C VAL A 161 15.04 12.13 10.08
N THR A 162 14.24 13.08 10.59
CA THR A 162 14.44 14.51 10.35
C THR A 162 14.11 15.32 11.59
N LEU A 163 14.66 16.54 11.63
CA LEU A 163 14.41 17.54 12.65
C LEU A 163 13.53 18.65 12.07
N LEU A 164 12.46 18.99 12.76
CA LEU A 164 11.58 20.11 12.42
C LEU A 164 11.73 21.22 13.48
N GLU A 165 12.23 22.38 13.07
CA GLU A 165 12.45 23.56 13.92
C GLU A 165 11.98 24.85 13.24
N GLY A 166 11.78 25.91 14.00
CA GLY A 166 11.45 27.25 13.51
C GLY A 166 9.96 27.52 13.33
N GLU A 167 9.63 28.41 12.41
CA GLU A 167 8.23 28.77 12.09
C GLU A 167 7.57 27.65 11.27
N ASP A 168 6.23 27.49 11.40
CA ASP A 168 5.43 26.51 10.66
C ASP A 168 5.72 25.01 10.92
N VAL A 169 6.30 24.66 12.08
CA VAL A 169 6.59 23.26 12.46
C VAL A 169 5.38 22.33 12.28
N SER A 170 4.17 22.78 12.65
CA SER A 170 2.93 21.99 12.51
C SER A 170 2.60 21.65 11.05
N ALA A 171 2.79 22.59 10.13
CA ALA A 171 2.52 22.37 8.71
C ALA A 171 3.57 21.47 8.06
N ARG A 172 4.84 21.57 8.52
CA ARG A 172 5.94 20.69 8.08
C ARG A 172 5.76 19.28 8.63
N LEU A 173 5.29 19.15 9.85
CA LEU A 173 4.95 17.84 10.44
C LEU A 173 3.85 17.15 9.62
N ALA A 174 2.77 17.84 9.29
CA ALA A 174 1.71 17.31 8.45
C ALA A 174 2.23 16.92 7.04
N TYR A 175 3.15 17.71 6.49
CA TYR A 175 3.80 17.42 5.22
C TYR A 175 4.60 16.10 5.28
N GLU A 176 5.49 15.93 6.26
CA GLU A 176 6.31 14.72 6.40
C GLU A 176 5.45 13.48 6.68
N LEU A 177 4.44 13.60 7.55
CA LEU A 177 3.47 12.54 7.76
C LEU A 177 2.72 12.16 6.47
N ALA A 178 2.40 13.12 5.61
CA ALA A 178 1.79 12.87 4.31
C ALA A 178 2.74 12.19 3.32
N VAL A 179 4.04 12.49 3.39
CA VAL A 179 5.07 11.83 2.55
C VAL A 179 5.15 10.35 2.83
N TYR A 180 5.28 9.99 4.09
CA TYR A 180 5.47 8.61 4.53
C TYR A 180 4.15 7.86 4.70
N SER A 181 3.04 8.57 4.98
CA SER A 181 1.71 7.98 5.21
C SER A 181 1.77 6.78 6.17
N PRO A 182 2.25 6.99 7.42
CA PRO A 182 2.45 5.90 8.36
C PRO A 182 1.13 5.20 8.70
N ARG A 183 1.20 3.91 8.96
CA ARG A 183 0.05 3.11 9.43
C ARG A 183 -0.12 3.19 10.94
N GLU A 184 0.97 3.49 11.63
CA GLU A 184 1.01 3.62 13.08
C GLU A 184 1.98 4.72 13.48
N ALA A 185 1.69 5.41 14.57
CA ALA A 185 2.57 6.42 15.15
C ALA A 185 2.65 6.28 16.67
N ILE A 186 3.84 6.55 17.24
CA ILE A 186 4.07 6.68 18.68
C ILE A 186 4.48 8.11 18.99
N MET A 187 4.02 8.63 20.13
CA MET A 187 4.27 10.00 20.54
C MET A 187 4.55 10.12 22.04
N ASN A 188 5.47 11.02 22.41
CA ASN A 188 5.84 11.27 23.81
C ASN A 188 4.81 12.10 24.57
N VAL A 189 3.99 12.89 23.90
CA VAL A 189 2.97 13.79 24.46
C VAL A 189 1.57 13.32 24.12
N SER A 190 0.55 13.92 24.76
CA SER A 190 -0.85 13.60 24.44
C SER A 190 -1.26 14.12 23.05
N ALA A 191 -2.26 13.47 22.45
CA ALA A 191 -2.86 13.89 21.19
C ALA A 191 -3.33 15.37 21.23
N GLU A 192 -3.81 15.83 22.38
CA GLU A 192 -4.24 17.21 22.58
C GLU A 192 -3.08 18.21 22.51
N SER A 193 -1.89 17.82 22.95
CA SER A 193 -0.68 18.64 22.93
C SER A 193 -0.08 18.82 21.53
N CYS A 194 -0.30 17.85 20.64
CA CYS A 194 0.16 17.87 19.25
C CYS A 194 -0.97 17.59 18.26
N ARG A 195 -1.99 18.45 18.25
CA ARG A 195 -3.20 18.28 17.42
C ARG A 195 -2.91 18.13 15.93
N ALA A 196 -1.91 18.84 15.41
CA ALA A 196 -1.57 18.76 13.99
C ALA A 196 -1.18 17.33 13.56
N ALA A 197 -0.46 16.59 14.40
CA ALA A 197 -0.16 15.19 14.16
C ALA A 197 -1.39 14.30 14.34
N ALA A 198 -2.13 14.50 15.46
CA ALA A 198 -3.28 13.68 15.80
C ALA A 198 -4.40 13.78 14.75
N ASP A 199 -4.75 15.02 14.32
CA ASP A 199 -5.78 15.26 13.31
C ASP A 199 -5.37 14.66 11.95
N PHE A 200 -4.10 14.83 11.57
CA PHE A 200 -3.60 14.24 10.33
C PHE A 200 -3.66 12.70 10.35
N LEU A 201 -3.13 12.07 11.40
CA LEU A 201 -3.11 10.61 11.55
C LEU A 201 -4.53 10.03 11.58
N ALA A 202 -5.45 10.69 12.31
CA ALA A 202 -6.86 10.31 12.32
C ALA A 202 -7.50 10.39 10.92
N SER A 203 -7.20 11.45 10.15
CA SER A 203 -7.71 11.61 8.78
C SER A 203 -7.23 10.54 7.81
N CYS A 204 -6.05 9.97 8.06
CA CYS A 204 -5.45 8.89 7.27
C CYS A 204 -5.82 7.49 7.79
N GLY A 205 -6.53 7.38 8.91
CA GLY A 205 -6.86 6.09 9.55
C GLY A 205 -5.64 5.40 10.17
N ALA A 206 -4.58 6.15 10.49
CA ALA A 206 -3.40 5.64 11.16
C ALA A 206 -3.67 5.43 12.66
N TYR A 207 -3.11 4.37 13.23
CA TYR A 207 -3.20 4.12 14.65
C TYR A 207 -2.22 5.01 15.42
N LEU A 208 -2.68 5.75 16.43
CA LEU A 208 -1.86 6.60 17.28
C LEU A 208 -1.78 6.03 18.70
N THR A 209 -0.54 5.83 19.19
CA THR A 209 -0.25 5.54 20.60
C THR A 209 0.47 6.77 21.19
N ASP A 210 -0.24 7.58 21.93
CA ASP A 210 0.27 8.79 22.56
C ASP A 210 0.71 8.55 24.02
N ASN A 211 1.27 9.60 24.69
CA ASN A 211 1.75 9.56 26.08
C ASN A 211 2.77 8.45 26.38
N ARG A 212 3.54 7.99 25.40
CA ARG A 212 4.59 6.98 25.58
C ARG A 212 5.95 7.58 25.92
N SER A 213 5.97 8.54 26.88
CA SER A 213 7.22 9.17 27.32
C SER A 213 8.28 8.17 27.81
N ASP A 214 7.86 6.98 28.22
CA ASP A 214 8.72 5.85 28.60
C ASP A 214 9.65 5.39 27.48
N LEU A 215 9.22 5.48 26.22
CA LEU A 215 10.02 5.09 25.06
C LEU A 215 11.04 6.16 24.62
N PHE A 216 10.86 7.42 25.06
CA PHE A 216 11.62 8.55 24.58
C PHE A 216 12.68 9.05 25.60
N ASP A 217 13.18 8.17 26.47
CA ASP A 217 14.26 8.51 27.39
C ASP A 217 15.59 8.74 26.64
N GLU A 218 16.19 9.92 26.85
CA GLU A 218 17.40 10.33 26.12
C GLU A 218 18.59 9.39 26.37
N LEU A 219 18.78 8.94 27.61
CA LEU A 219 19.93 8.10 27.95
C LEU A 219 19.78 6.73 27.30
N SER A 220 18.58 6.14 27.38
CA SER A 220 18.25 4.86 26.75
C SER A 220 18.37 4.95 25.22
N ALA A 221 17.87 6.05 24.63
CA ALA A 221 17.98 6.31 23.21
C ALA A 221 19.45 6.40 22.75
N ARG A 222 20.28 7.13 23.48
CA ARG A 222 21.72 7.26 23.19
C ARG A 222 22.45 5.93 23.26
N MET A 223 22.15 5.11 24.26
CA MET A 223 22.73 3.78 24.39
C MET A 223 22.27 2.84 23.27
N ALA A 224 20.97 2.84 22.95
CA ALA A 224 20.41 2.00 21.89
C ALA A 224 20.96 2.37 20.51
N VAL A 225 21.02 3.66 20.18
CA VAL A 225 21.56 4.18 18.92
C VAL A 225 23.04 3.87 18.78
N ALA A 226 23.85 4.11 19.82
CA ALA A 226 25.29 3.82 19.80
C ALA A 226 25.59 2.32 19.65
N ALA A 227 24.79 1.47 20.26
CA ALA A 227 24.94 0.02 20.14
C ALA A 227 24.51 -0.51 18.77
N HIS A 228 23.61 0.21 18.09
CA HIS A 228 22.94 -0.26 16.88
C HIS A 228 23.52 0.33 15.58
N PHE A 229 23.79 1.65 15.58
CA PHE A 229 24.35 2.40 14.45
C PHE A 229 25.73 2.94 14.83
N SER A 230 26.80 2.24 14.52
CA SER A 230 28.16 2.65 14.89
C SER A 230 28.48 4.07 14.40
N ASP A 231 28.74 4.24 13.09
CA ASP A 231 29.18 5.52 12.51
C ASP A 231 28.02 6.44 12.14
N ASP A 232 26.89 5.87 11.70
CA ASP A 232 25.70 6.64 11.31
C ASP A 232 24.96 7.26 12.50
N GLY A 233 25.07 6.67 13.68
CA GLY A 233 24.52 7.23 14.90
C GLY A 233 25.12 8.58 15.29
N GLU A 234 26.37 8.87 14.88
CA GLU A 234 27.02 10.17 15.10
C GLU A 234 26.36 11.32 14.32
N LYS A 235 25.61 11.01 13.25
CA LYS A 235 24.83 11.98 12.47
C LYS A 235 23.63 12.54 13.26
N LEU A 236 23.20 11.85 14.33
CA LEU A 236 22.09 12.28 15.18
C LEU A 236 22.59 13.27 16.26
N THR A 237 22.91 14.48 15.85
CA THR A 237 23.47 15.52 16.74
C THR A 237 22.44 16.16 17.67
N HIS A 238 21.17 16.13 17.31
CA HIS A 238 20.11 16.78 18.08
C HIS A 238 19.33 15.76 18.93
N THR A 239 19.07 16.10 20.21
CA THR A 239 18.36 15.22 21.17
C THR A 239 17.00 14.77 20.64
N ALA A 240 16.25 15.63 19.94
CA ALA A 240 14.93 15.27 19.45
C ALA A 240 14.99 14.15 18.39
N THR A 241 15.94 14.20 17.45
CA THR A 241 16.12 13.12 16.46
C THR A 241 16.64 11.85 17.09
N LEU A 242 17.54 11.97 18.06
CA LEU A 242 18.07 10.85 18.83
C LEU A 242 16.95 10.11 19.58
N CYS A 243 16.10 10.85 20.32
CA CYS A 243 14.97 10.27 21.04
C CYS A 243 13.94 9.64 20.10
N ALA A 244 13.69 10.26 18.94
CA ALA A 244 12.77 9.70 17.95
C ALA A 244 13.26 8.34 17.41
N VAL A 245 14.56 8.21 17.07
CA VAL A 245 15.14 6.94 16.64
C VAL A 245 15.18 5.92 17.77
N GLY A 246 15.59 6.36 18.98
CA GLY A 246 15.60 5.50 20.17
C GLY A 246 14.23 4.89 20.48
N ALA A 247 13.17 5.69 20.37
CA ALA A 247 11.80 5.23 20.59
C ALA A 247 11.35 4.22 19.52
N LEU A 248 11.73 4.38 18.23
CA LEU A 248 11.48 3.37 17.20
C LEU A 248 12.16 2.06 17.55
N LEU A 249 13.44 2.07 17.90
CA LEU A 249 14.18 0.87 18.29
C LEU A 249 13.55 0.18 19.50
N ALA A 250 13.18 0.97 20.54
CA ALA A 250 12.53 0.44 21.74
C ALA A 250 11.17 -0.20 21.42
N TYR A 251 10.36 0.46 20.62
CA TYR A 251 9.03 -0.07 20.23
C TYR A 251 9.12 -1.31 19.35
N ILE A 252 10.08 -1.35 18.41
CA ILE A 252 10.33 -2.53 17.58
C ILE A 252 10.80 -3.70 18.47
N ALA A 253 11.69 -3.47 19.43
CA ALA A 253 12.13 -4.49 20.38
C ALA A 253 10.98 -4.99 21.28
N GLU A 254 10.09 -4.08 21.72
CA GLU A 254 8.90 -4.42 22.50
C GLU A 254 7.94 -5.32 21.72
N THR A 255 7.73 -5.05 20.43
CA THR A 255 6.75 -5.74 19.58
C THR A 255 7.30 -7.02 18.98
N GLN A 256 8.51 -7.01 18.44
CA GLN A 256 9.08 -8.17 17.73
C GLN A 256 9.73 -9.20 18.65
N LYS A 257 10.08 -8.85 19.89
CA LYS A 257 10.74 -9.72 20.90
C LYS A 257 12.07 -10.37 20.46
N CYS A 258 12.42 -10.27 19.19
CA CYS A 258 13.65 -10.82 18.59
C CYS A 258 14.79 -9.81 18.50
N GLY A 259 14.59 -8.60 19.06
CA GLY A 259 15.56 -7.51 18.98
C GLY A 259 15.42 -6.67 17.69
N THR A 260 16.34 -5.72 17.52
CA THR A 260 16.33 -4.73 16.44
C THR A 260 17.42 -4.99 15.38
N ALA A 261 18.04 -6.16 15.39
CA ALA A 261 19.23 -6.48 14.58
C ALA A 261 19.07 -6.29 13.07
N PHE A 262 17.84 -6.31 12.58
CA PHE A 262 17.53 -6.12 11.15
C PHE A 262 17.56 -4.65 10.71
N VAL A 263 17.27 -3.72 11.60
CA VAL A 263 17.21 -2.28 11.31
C VAL A 263 18.63 -1.73 11.27
N LYS A 264 19.25 -1.56 10.11
CA LYS A 264 20.64 -1.10 9.97
C LYS A 264 20.83 0.11 9.07
N ASP A 265 19.84 0.47 8.27
CA ASP A 265 19.88 1.60 7.37
C ASP A 265 19.26 2.84 8.05
N LEU A 266 20.10 3.82 8.39
CA LEU A 266 19.70 5.09 9.01
C LEU A 266 19.91 6.24 8.04
N ASN A 267 18.82 6.76 7.49
CA ASN A 267 18.80 7.91 6.61
C ASN A 267 18.46 9.19 7.40
N VAL A 268 19.45 10.00 7.72
CA VAL A 268 19.24 11.32 8.30
C VAL A 268 19.11 12.34 7.19
N TYR A 269 17.96 12.95 7.06
CA TYR A 269 17.70 13.94 6.01
C TYR A 269 17.26 15.28 6.58
N THR A 270 17.56 16.33 5.84
CA THR A 270 17.22 17.72 6.20
C THR A 270 16.31 18.34 5.14
N ASP A 271 15.60 19.37 5.53
CA ASP A 271 14.83 20.19 4.59
C ASP A 271 15.70 20.73 3.46
N GLY A 272 15.10 20.93 2.29
CA GLY A 272 15.77 21.52 1.12
C GLY A 272 16.59 20.54 0.29
N GLN A 273 16.53 19.23 0.55
CA GLN A 273 17.12 18.21 -0.31
C GLN A 273 16.20 17.74 -1.44
N ALA A 274 14.89 17.84 -1.24
CA ALA A 274 13.88 17.46 -2.20
C ALA A 274 12.88 18.60 -2.45
N MET A 275 12.23 18.56 -3.63
CA MET A 275 11.12 19.45 -3.99
C MET A 275 9.97 19.26 -3.02
N GLU A 276 9.51 20.35 -2.42
CA GLU A 276 8.33 20.32 -1.55
C GLU A 276 7.05 20.29 -2.39
N ILE A 277 6.27 19.23 -2.20
CA ILE A 277 4.96 19.04 -2.87
C ILE A 277 3.93 18.78 -1.79
N ASP A 278 3.07 19.74 -1.48
CA ASP A 278 2.07 19.58 -0.42
C ASP A 278 1.04 18.49 -0.74
N LEU A 279 0.28 18.08 0.28
CA LEU A 279 -0.67 16.98 0.16
C LEU A 279 -1.77 17.28 -0.88
N SER A 280 -2.28 18.51 -0.92
CA SER A 280 -3.29 18.93 -1.91
C SER A 280 -2.72 18.84 -3.32
N THR A 281 -1.50 19.31 -3.53
CA THR A 281 -0.80 19.24 -4.83
C THR A 281 -0.55 17.79 -5.28
N ARG A 282 -0.13 16.91 -4.39
CA ARG A 282 0.04 15.46 -4.70
C ARG A 282 -1.26 14.83 -5.16
N ARG A 283 -2.36 15.12 -4.46
CA ARG A 283 -3.70 14.63 -4.80
C ARG A 283 -4.22 15.24 -6.11
N ASN A 284 -4.05 16.56 -6.30
CA ASN A 284 -4.48 17.28 -7.50
C ASN A 284 -3.75 16.81 -8.75
N LEU A 285 -2.46 16.45 -8.63
CA LEU A 285 -1.64 15.93 -9.73
C LEU A 285 -1.76 14.43 -9.90
N GLU A 286 -2.46 13.72 -9.02
CA GLU A 286 -2.62 12.27 -9.05
C GLU A 286 -1.28 11.55 -9.21
N LEU A 287 -0.30 11.89 -8.34
CA LEU A 287 1.06 11.37 -8.48
C LEU A 287 1.13 9.86 -8.28
N THR A 288 0.53 9.34 -7.22
CA THR A 288 0.62 7.92 -6.81
C THR A 288 -0.66 7.13 -6.98
N GLU A 289 -1.82 7.81 -6.94
CA GLU A 289 -3.14 7.22 -7.06
C GLU A 289 -4.11 8.20 -7.73
N ALA A 290 -5.13 7.69 -8.40
CA ALA A 290 -6.19 8.49 -9.01
C ALA A 290 -7.12 9.04 -7.93
N MET A 291 -7.51 10.31 -8.03
CA MET A 291 -8.32 11.01 -7.03
C MET A 291 -9.69 10.33 -6.79
N ARG A 292 -10.31 9.83 -7.86
CA ARG A 292 -11.66 9.26 -7.84
C ARG A 292 -11.72 7.81 -7.36
N THR A 293 -10.84 6.96 -7.89
CA THR A 293 -10.87 5.50 -7.65
C THR A 293 -9.95 5.07 -6.53
N LYS A 294 -9.01 5.94 -6.11
CA LYS A 294 -7.94 5.60 -5.15
C LYS A 294 -7.04 4.45 -5.62
N GLU A 295 -7.08 4.15 -6.90
CA GLU A 295 -6.25 3.12 -7.53
C GLU A 295 -4.98 3.73 -8.13
N LYS A 296 -3.95 2.91 -8.31
CA LYS A 296 -2.74 3.27 -9.04
C LYS A 296 -3.04 3.63 -10.51
N LYS A 297 -4.00 2.94 -11.13
CA LYS A 297 -4.38 3.19 -12.54
C LYS A 297 -4.93 4.60 -12.71
N GLY A 298 -4.37 5.34 -13.66
CA GLY A 298 -4.72 6.75 -13.90
C GLY A 298 -3.80 7.75 -13.22
N SER A 299 -2.82 7.30 -12.41
CA SER A 299 -1.81 8.16 -11.78
C SER A 299 -0.52 8.28 -12.60
N LEU A 300 0.35 9.22 -12.23
CA LEU A 300 1.69 9.32 -12.84
C LEU A 300 2.51 8.05 -12.55
N LEU A 301 2.44 7.51 -11.33
CA LEU A 301 3.10 6.26 -10.96
C LEU A 301 2.69 5.10 -11.88
N TRP A 302 1.41 5.00 -12.26
CA TRP A 302 0.96 3.97 -13.20
C TRP A 302 1.62 4.06 -14.58
N VAL A 303 1.94 5.27 -15.03
CA VAL A 303 2.66 5.48 -16.29
C VAL A 303 4.09 5.02 -16.17
N LEU A 304 4.78 5.46 -15.10
CA LEU A 304 6.22 5.29 -14.92
C LEU A 304 6.63 3.91 -14.43
N ASP A 305 5.76 3.24 -13.66
CA ASP A 305 6.09 1.96 -13.06
C ASP A 305 5.96 0.79 -14.04
N LYS A 306 7.12 0.35 -14.49
CA LYS A 306 7.39 -0.86 -15.25
C LYS A 306 8.47 -1.71 -14.59
N THR A 307 8.70 -1.49 -13.30
CA THR A 307 9.61 -2.30 -12.50
C THR A 307 9.25 -3.78 -12.54
N ARG A 308 10.21 -4.63 -12.28
CA ARG A 308 10.07 -6.08 -12.24
C ARG A 308 10.12 -6.61 -10.82
N THR A 309 10.69 -5.83 -9.91
CA THR A 309 10.84 -6.20 -8.50
C THR A 309 9.97 -5.33 -7.61
N SER A 310 9.51 -5.88 -6.49
CA SER A 310 8.76 -5.14 -5.47
C SER A 310 9.61 -4.03 -4.85
N MET A 311 10.90 -4.28 -4.66
CA MET A 311 11.88 -3.32 -4.15
C MET A 311 12.03 -2.11 -5.09
N GLY A 312 12.14 -2.36 -6.40
CA GLY A 312 12.18 -1.29 -7.42
C GLY A 312 10.90 -0.47 -7.45
N ALA A 313 9.74 -1.10 -7.28
CA ALA A 313 8.46 -0.40 -7.23
C ALA A 313 8.35 0.54 -6.01
N ARG A 314 8.82 0.10 -4.83
CA ARG A 314 8.89 0.94 -3.62
C ARG A 314 9.85 2.12 -3.82
N MET A 315 11.04 1.87 -4.36
CA MET A 315 12.04 2.91 -4.63
C MET A 315 11.54 3.93 -5.65
N LEU A 316 10.91 3.51 -6.75
CA LEU A 316 10.32 4.41 -7.75
C LEU A 316 9.25 5.31 -7.14
N ARG A 317 8.40 4.76 -6.29
CA ARG A 317 7.38 5.52 -5.54
C ARG A 317 8.04 6.56 -4.64
N ALA A 318 9.09 6.20 -3.91
CA ALA A 318 9.85 7.13 -3.06
C ALA A 318 10.47 8.27 -3.88
N TRP A 319 11.06 7.99 -5.04
CA TRP A 319 11.62 9.01 -5.92
C TRP A 319 10.57 9.96 -6.49
N LEU A 320 9.38 9.45 -6.81
CA LEU A 320 8.28 10.26 -7.32
C LEU A 320 7.74 11.24 -6.26
N VAL A 321 7.69 10.80 -5.01
CA VAL A 321 7.15 11.60 -3.90
C VAL A 321 8.15 12.64 -3.40
N ARG A 322 9.47 12.40 -3.60
CA ARG A 322 10.58 13.28 -3.22
C ARG A 322 11.52 13.57 -4.40
N PRO A 323 11.11 14.38 -5.38
CA PRO A 323 11.98 14.79 -6.48
C PRO A 323 13.17 15.60 -5.96
N LEU A 324 14.32 15.43 -6.58
CA LEU A 324 15.59 16.02 -6.15
C LEU A 324 15.68 17.50 -6.46
N LEU A 325 16.45 18.25 -5.64
CA LEU A 325 16.85 19.64 -5.91
C LEU A 325 18.28 19.77 -6.44
N ASN A 326 19.09 18.72 -6.34
CA ASN A 326 20.48 18.74 -6.78
C ASN A 326 20.60 18.34 -8.26
N PRO A 327 20.98 19.26 -9.17
CA PRO A 327 21.08 18.97 -10.60
C PRO A 327 22.11 17.87 -10.92
N VAL A 328 23.17 17.73 -10.11
CA VAL A 328 24.22 16.71 -10.33
C VAL A 328 23.62 15.33 -10.10
N MET A 329 22.88 15.14 -9.01
CA MET A 329 22.22 13.86 -8.73
C MET A 329 21.13 13.53 -9.78
N ILE A 330 20.40 14.55 -10.24
CA ILE A 330 19.42 14.40 -11.33
C ILE A 330 20.13 13.93 -12.61
N SER A 331 21.21 14.60 -12.99
CA SER A 331 22.00 14.26 -14.17
C SER A 331 22.60 12.84 -14.07
N THR A 332 23.06 12.43 -12.89
CA THR A 332 23.54 11.06 -12.64
C THR A 332 22.46 10.03 -12.95
N ARG A 333 21.22 10.25 -12.48
CA ARG A 333 20.09 9.37 -12.82
C ARG A 333 19.77 9.39 -14.31
N GLN A 334 19.71 10.56 -14.90
CA GLN A 334 19.43 10.73 -16.34
C GLN A 334 20.47 10.03 -17.22
N THR A 335 21.75 10.10 -16.85
CA THR A 335 22.83 9.45 -17.60
C THR A 335 22.70 7.92 -17.55
N ALA A 336 22.35 7.35 -16.40
CA ALA A 336 22.09 5.93 -16.28
C ALA A 336 20.87 5.48 -17.11
N ILE A 337 19.79 6.27 -17.09
CA ILE A 337 18.59 6.01 -17.90
C ILE A 337 18.92 6.10 -19.39
N GLN A 338 19.72 7.09 -19.81
CA GLN A 338 20.14 7.28 -21.21
C GLN A 338 20.91 6.06 -21.71
N ASP A 339 21.85 5.55 -20.94
CA ASP A 339 22.65 4.38 -21.31
C ASP A 339 21.75 3.15 -21.53
N PHE A 340 20.76 2.92 -20.64
CA PHE A 340 19.76 1.87 -20.85
C PHE A 340 18.79 2.16 -22.01
N PHE A 341 18.48 3.42 -22.28
CA PHE A 341 17.62 3.83 -23.38
C PHE A 341 18.24 3.49 -24.73
N ASP A 342 19.54 3.79 -24.89
CA ASP A 342 20.28 3.57 -26.13
C ASP A 342 20.53 2.07 -26.39
N ASN A 343 20.61 1.24 -25.36
CA ASN A 343 20.91 -0.18 -25.42
C ASN A 343 19.68 -1.07 -25.22
N PHE A 344 18.68 -0.96 -26.09
CA PHE A 344 17.35 -1.59 -25.88
C PHE A 344 17.39 -3.12 -25.76
N MET A 345 18.31 -3.83 -26.46
CA MET A 345 18.41 -5.30 -26.39
C MET A 345 18.88 -5.75 -25.01
N ARG A 346 19.98 -5.18 -24.51
CA ARG A 346 20.50 -5.46 -23.17
C ARG A 346 19.51 -5.06 -22.08
N ARG A 347 18.81 -3.94 -22.26
CA ARG A 347 17.71 -3.57 -21.36
C ARG A 347 16.64 -4.66 -21.25
N ALA A 348 16.27 -5.30 -22.37
CA ALA A 348 15.27 -6.36 -22.37
C ALA A 348 15.79 -7.62 -21.64
N GLU A 349 17.06 -7.99 -21.82
CA GLU A 349 17.72 -9.11 -21.14
C GLU A 349 17.79 -8.87 -19.62
N LEU A 350 18.27 -7.70 -19.19
CA LEU A 350 18.29 -7.30 -17.79
C LEU A 350 16.90 -7.36 -17.15
N ARG A 351 15.88 -6.85 -17.84
CA ARG A 351 14.51 -6.89 -17.35
C ARG A 351 13.94 -8.32 -17.25
N ALA A 352 14.39 -9.23 -18.10
CA ALA A 352 14.03 -10.64 -17.99
C ALA A 352 14.68 -11.27 -16.76
N LEU A 353 15.96 -11.04 -16.52
CA LEU A 353 16.68 -11.50 -15.33
C LEU A 353 16.01 -11.00 -14.03
N LEU A 354 15.66 -9.72 -13.97
CA LEU A 354 15.02 -9.15 -12.78
C LEU A 354 13.61 -9.71 -12.51
N SER A 355 12.96 -10.33 -13.49
CA SER A 355 11.63 -10.94 -13.27
C SER A 355 11.68 -12.16 -12.36
N ASP A 356 12.85 -12.77 -12.18
CA ASP A 356 13.06 -13.94 -11.32
C ASP A 356 13.52 -13.55 -9.91
N VAL A 357 13.76 -12.26 -9.65
CA VAL A 357 14.14 -11.72 -8.34
C VAL A 357 12.90 -11.52 -7.48
N LEU A 358 12.88 -12.18 -6.33
CA LEU A 358 11.85 -12.01 -5.30
C LEU A 358 12.17 -10.83 -4.38
N ASP A 359 11.30 -10.55 -3.44
CA ASP A 359 11.45 -9.44 -2.48
C ASP A 359 12.53 -9.74 -1.43
N LEU A 360 13.80 -9.53 -1.79
CA LEU A 360 14.94 -9.81 -0.93
C LEU A 360 14.89 -9.03 0.39
N GLU A 361 14.42 -7.78 0.38
CA GLU A 361 14.31 -6.98 1.61
C GLU A 361 13.41 -7.68 2.63
N ARG A 362 12.19 -8.07 2.22
CA ARG A 362 11.21 -8.70 3.09
C ARG A 362 11.56 -10.15 3.44
N LEU A 363 12.17 -10.89 2.52
CA LEU A 363 12.64 -12.26 2.79
C LEU A 363 13.77 -12.27 3.82
N THR A 364 14.70 -11.32 3.72
CA THR A 364 15.78 -11.14 4.69
C THR A 364 15.24 -10.75 6.06
N ALA A 365 14.24 -9.87 6.12
CA ALA A 365 13.55 -9.51 7.35
C ALA A 365 13.00 -10.75 8.05
N LYS A 366 12.28 -11.61 7.33
CA LYS A 366 11.77 -12.87 7.88
C LYS A 366 12.87 -13.78 8.42
N ALA A 367 14.02 -13.85 7.75
CA ALA A 367 15.15 -14.65 8.22
C ALA A 367 15.68 -14.14 9.56
N VAL A 368 15.88 -12.82 9.70
CA VAL A 368 16.37 -12.18 10.93
C VAL A 368 15.36 -12.29 12.07
N TYR A 369 14.07 -12.07 11.79
CA TYR A 369 13.01 -12.22 12.80
C TYR A 369 12.68 -13.68 13.14
N GLY A 370 13.36 -14.64 12.51
CA GLY A 370 13.17 -16.06 12.81
C GLY A 370 11.87 -16.67 12.27
N THR A 371 11.14 -15.96 11.43
CA THR A 371 9.84 -16.36 10.87
C THR A 371 9.95 -16.96 9.47
N ALA A 372 11.13 -16.90 8.83
CA ALA A 372 11.36 -17.46 7.50
C ALA A 372 11.19 -18.99 7.50
N ASN A 373 10.51 -19.51 6.50
CA ASN A 373 10.40 -20.93 6.19
C ASN A 373 11.41 -21.34 5.12
N ALA A 374 11.42 -22.64 4.76
CA ALA A 374 12.38 -23.17 3.79
C ALA A 374 12.19 -22.59 2.38
N LYS A 375 10.95 -22.27 1.97
CA LYS A 375 10.67 -21.59 0.69
C LYS A 375 11.15 -20.16 0.67
N ASP A 376 11.09 -19.45 1.82
CA ASP A 376 11.62 -18.09 1.93
C ASP A 376 13.14 -18.09 1.71
N LEU A 377 13.89 -19.03 2.30
CA LEU A 377 15.34 -19.18 2.06
C LEU A 377 15.66 -19.62 0.62
N ALA A 378 14.87 -20.52 0.05
CA ALA A 378 14.99 -20.88 -1.36
C ALA A 378 14.74 -19.68 -2.28
N GLY A 379 13.81 -18.80 -1.92
CA GLY A 379 13.55 -17.53 -2.61
C GLY A 379 14.74 -16.56 -2.54
N ILE A 380 15.43 -16.50 -1.39
CA ILE A 380 16.69 -15.75 -1.27
C ILE A 380 17.75 -16.35 -2.20
N LEU A 381 17.95 -17.66 -2.16
CA LEU A 381 18.88 -18.37 -3.04
C LEU A 381 18.61 -18.10 -4.52
N GLN A 382 17.35 -18.21 -4.95
CA GLN A 382 16.94 -17.90 -6.33
C GLN A 382 17.36 -16.47 -6.71
N SER A 383 17.05 -15.50 -5.88
CA SER A 383 17.28 -14.09 -6.15
C SER A 383 18.77 -13.72 -6.17
N ILE A 384 19.58 -14.22 -5.21
CA ILE A 384 21.03 -13.95 -5.19
C ILE A 384 21.81 -14.71 -6.27
N SER A 385 21.29 -15.85 -6.74
CA SER A 385 21.93 -16.63 -7.81
C SER A 385 21.98 -15.87 -9.15
N ILE A 386 21.21 -14.80 -9.31
CA ILE A 386 21.16 -13.97 -10.53
C ILE A 386 22.26 -12.90 -10.54
N LEU A 387 22.84 -12.55 -9.38
CA LEU A 387 23.81 -11.46 -9.25
C LEU A 387 25.02 -11.56 -10.18
N PRO A 388 25.65 -12.72 -10.39
CA PRO A 388 26.75 -12.85 -11.35
C PRO A 388 26.31 -12.51 -12.78
N ALA A 389 25.18 -13.02 -13.23
CA ALA A 389 24.64 -12.76 -14.56
C ALA A 389 24.23 -11.27 -14.72
N LEU A 390 23.68 -10.67 -13.67
CA LEU A 390 23.36 -9.24 -13.64
C LEU A 390 24.62 -8.39 -13.81
N ALA A 391 25.71 -8.73 -13.14
CA ALA A 391 27.01 -8.03 -13.27
C ALA A 391 27.59 -8.17 -14.67
N GLU A 392 27.48 -9.34 -15.29
CA GLU A 392 27.93 -9.60 -16.67
C GLU A 392 27.12 -8.78 -17.68
N GLU A 393 25.79 -8.75 -17.54
CA GLU A 393 24.92 -7.98 -18.43
C GLU A 393 25.08 -6.45 -18.24
N LEU A 394 25.54 -5.99 -17.07
CA LEU A 394 25.88 -4.59 -16.82
C LEU A 394 27.26 -4.20 -17.34
N ALA A 395 28.15 -5.13 -17.68
CA ALA A 395 29.52 -4.83 -18.11
C ALA A 395 29.64 -3.89 -19.31
N PRO A 396 28.77 -3.94 -20.34
CA PRO A 396 28.84 -3.07 -21.51
C PRO A 396 28.45 -1.61 -21.25
N PHE A 397 27.77 -1.31 -20.11
CA PHE A 397 27.28 0.03 -19.81
C PHE A 397 28.41 0.90 -19.23
N SER A 398 28.41 2.18 -19.59
CA SER A 398 29.48 3.13 -19.28
C SER A 398 29.08 4.27 -18.35
N ALA A 399 27.77 4.43 -18.06
CA ALA A 399 27.31 5.46 -17.15
C ALA A 399 27.95 5.28 -15.76
N PRO A 400 28.53 6.33 -15.15
CA PRO A 400 29.29 6.20 -13.91
C PRO A 400 28.52 5.49 -12.81
N ARG A 401 27.22 5.82 -12.66
CA ARG A 401 26.39 5.19 -11.62
C ARG A 401 26.17 3.70 -11.87
N LEU A 402 26.01 3.28 -13.11
CA LEU A 402 25.87 1.85 -13.46
C LEU A 402 27.17 1.09 -13.20
N CYS A 403 28.33 1.72 -13.48
CA CYS A 403 29.63 1.15 -13.11
C CYS A 403 29.78 0.99 -11.59
N GLU A 404 29.40 2.00 -10.79
CA GLU A 404 29.41 1.91 -9.31
C GLU A 404 28.50 0.79 -8.80
N LEU A 405 27.30 0.66 -9.37
CA LEU A 405 26.35 -0.38 -8.97
C LEU A 405 26.87 -1.78 -9.31
N ARG A 406 27.57 -1.93 -10.43
CA ARG A 406 28.22 -3.19 -10.84
C ARG A 406 29.46 -3.49 -10.00
N ASP A 407 30.42 -2.57 -9.96
CA ASP A 407 31.76 -2.81 -9.40
C ASP A 407 31.75 -2.91 -7.87
N GLY A 408 30.82 -2.25 -7.23
CA GLY A 408 30.62 -2.36 -5.76
C GLY A 408 29.71 -3.50 -5.33
N ALA A 409 29.22 -4.35 -6.27
CA ALA A 409 28.27 -5.41 -5.93
C ALA A 409 28.96 -6.62 -5.30
N ASP A 410 28.57 -6.94 -4.06
CA ASP A 410 28.81 -8.25 -3.48
C ASP A 410 27.91 -9.28 -4.16
N GLN A 411 28.51 -10.32 -4.74
CA GLN A 411 27.78 -11.35 -5.48
C GLN A 411 27.19 -12.43 -4.57
N LEU A 412 27.44 -12.40 -3.26
CA LEU A 412 26.91 -13.31 -2.24
C LEU A 412 27.12 -14.79 -2.58
N LEU A 413 28.24 -15.12 -3.24
CA LEU A 413 28.53 -16.50 -3.71
C LEU A 413 28.64 -17.50 -2.58
N ASP A 414 29.18 -17.09 -1.44
CA ASP A 414 29.30 -17.88 -0.23
C ASP A 414 27.91 -18.28 0.32
N ILE A 415 26.97 -17.32 0.38
CA ILE A 415 25.60 -17.56 0.83
C ILE A 415 24.83 -18.41 -0.18
N ALA A 416 25.03 -18.13 -1.48
CA ALA A 416 24.39 -18.93 -2.54
C ALA A 416 24.86 -20.39 -2.50
N GLU A 417 26.16 -20.65 -2.29
CA GLU A 417 26.68 -22.00 -2.19
C GLU A 417 26.22 -22.71 -0.92
N LEU A 418 26.21 -22.01 0.22
CA LEU A 418 25.68 -22.52 1.47
C LEU A 418 24.23 -23.00 1.30
N LEU A 419 23.36 -22.14 0.78
CA LEU A 419 21.94 -22.46 0.63
C LEU A 419 21.73 -23.55 -0.43
N ARG A 420 22.47 -23.53 -1.54
CA ARG A 420 22.39 -24.53 -2.62
C ARG A 420 22.81 -25.92 -2.15
N SER A 421 23.85 -26.00 -1.31
CA SER A 421 24.31 -27.27 -0.77
C SER A 421 23.39 -27.85 0.30
N ALA A 422 22.74 -26.96 1.08
CA ALA A 422 21.96 -27.36 2.26
C ALA A 422 20.47 -27.60 2.00
N LEU A 423 19.84 -26.80 1.11
CA LEU A 423 18.40 -26.86 0.87
C LEU A 423 18.04 -27.87 -0.23
N ALA A 424 16.92 -28.55 -0.03
CA ALA A 424 16.28 -29.37 -1.07
C ALA A 424 15.86 -28.46 -2.26
N GLU A 425 15.73 -29.03 -3.47
CA GLU A 425 15.37 -28.24 -4.69
C GLU A 425 13.98 -27.62 -4.61
N ASP A 426 13.00 -28.34 -4.05
CA ASP A 426 11.64 -27.81 -3.76
C ASP A 426 11.29 -28.12 -2.30
N PRO A 427 11.76 -27.30 -1.36
CA PRO A 427 11.52 -27.53 0.04
C PRO A 427 10.03 -27.32 0.39
N PRO A 428 9.49 -28.06 1.38
CA PRO A 428 8.11 -27.91 1.80
C PRO A 428 7.85 -26.54 2.44
N PHE A 429 6.60 -26.11 2.42
CA PHE A 429 6.18 -24.86 3.08
C PHE A 429 6.26 -25.00 4.62
N SER A 430 5.85 -26.15 5.14
CA SER A 430 5.84 -26.44 6.59
C SER A 430 7.14 -27.08 7.03
N LEU A 431 7.80 -26.48 8.01
CA LEU A 431 9.02 -27.02 8.62
C LEU A 431 8.80 -28.37 9.37
N ARG A 432 7.54 -28.75 9.60
CA ARG A 432 7.17 -30.01 10.28
C ARG A 432 7.03 -31.19 9.34
N ASP A 433 6.93 -30.92 8.02
CA ASP A 433 6.69 -31.99 7.04
C ASP A 433 7.98 -32.77 6.70
N GLY A 434 9.15 -32.28 7.15
CA GLY A 434 10.46 -32.83 6.83
C GLY A 434 10.83 -32.64 5.33
N GLY A 435 11.99 -33.14 4.92
CA GLY A 435 12.46 -33.01 3.54
C GLY A 435 13.00 -31.63 3.18
N ILE A 436 13.48 -30.91 4.18
CA ILE A 436 14.00 -29.54 4.04
C ILE A 436 15.46 -29.56 3.56
N ILE A 437 16.23 -30.45 4.10
CA ILE A 437 17.68 -30.54 3.89
C ILE A 437 17.98 -31.42 2.66
N ARG A 438 18.94 -30.99 1.86
CA ARG A 438 19.38 -31.72 0.66
C ARG A 438 20.08 -33.03 1.04
N GLU A 439 19.92 -34.09 0.22
CA GLU A 439 20.66 -35.31 0.32
C GLU A 439 22.17 -35.07 0.13
N GLY A 440 23.00 -35.66 1.01
CA GLY A 440 24.45 -35.49 1.01
C GLY A 440 24.95 -34.28 1.80
N TYR A 441 24.09 -33.46 2.41
CA TYR A 441 24.51 -32.33 3.21
C TYR A 441 24.93 -32.72 4.63
N ASP A 442 24.16 -33.62 5.27
CA ASP A 442 24.43 -34.08 6.63
C ASP A 442 24.30 -35.60 6.70
N PRO A 443 25.36 -36.31 7.16
CA PRO A 443 25.37 -37.77 7.21
C PRO A 443 24.31 -38.41 8.11
N ASP A 444 23.92 -37.72 9.20
CA ASP A 444 22.93 -38.24 10.15
C ASP A 444 21.51 -38.10 9.54
N VAL A 445 21.24 -37.03 8.77
CA VAL A 445 19.99 -36.87 8.01
C VAL A 445 19.87 -38.01 6.98
N ASP A 446 20.92 -38.26 6.21
CA ASP A 446 20.93 -39.31 5.19
C ASP A 446 20.77 -40.70 5.80
N TYR A 447 21.42 -40.94 6.93
CA TYR A 447 21.24 -42.17 7.69
C TYR A 447 19.79 -42.38 8.14
N LEU A 448 19.17 -41.36 8.77
CA LEU A 448 17.80 -41.45 9.23
C LEU A 448 16.80 -41.62 8.07
N ARG A 449 17.04 -40.99 6.92
CA ARG A 449 16.24 -41.18 5.69
C ARG A 449 16.36 -42.62 5.19
N SER A 450 17.58 -43.18 5.19
CA SER A 450 17.80 -44.54 4.77
C SER A 450 17.07 -45.56 5.66
N VAL A 451 17.04 -45.30 6.99
CA VAL A 451 16.26 -46.10 7.95
C VAL A 451 14.78 -46.06 7.65
N MET A 452 14.24 -44.87 7.32
CA MET A 452 12.82 -44.70 6.96
C MET A 452 12.46 -45.36 5.62
N GLN A 453 13.34 -45.31 4.62
CA GLN A 453 13.16 -45.96 3.32
C GLN A 453 13.23 -47.46 3.44
N ASN A 454 14.27 -47.98 4.14
CA ASN A 454 14.44 -49.40 4.40
C ASN A 454 13.30 -49.94 5.28
N GLY A 455 12.76 -49.12 6.20
CA GLY A 455 11.60 -49.49 7.02
C GLY A 455 10.38 -49.89 6.19
N LYS A 456 10.12 -49.25 5.04
CA LYS A 456 9.06 -49.66 4.10
C LYS A 456 9.37 -51.04 3.46
N GLY A 457 10.61 -51.26 3.05
CA GLY A 457 11.06 -52.53 2.53
C GLY A 457 10.98 -53.66 3.56
N TRP A 458 11.33 -53.38 4.83
CA TRP A 458 11.19 -54.34 5.92
C TRP A 458 9.71 -54.69 6.19
N ILE A 459 8.78 -53.73 6.07
CA ILE A 459 7.34 -54.04 6.19
C ILE A 459 6.88 -54.96 5.09
N GLU A 460 7.31 -54.78 3.85
CA GLU A 460 7.00 -55.64 2.72
C GLU A 460 7.63 -57.02 2.88
N GLU A 461 8.85 -57.09 3.41
CA GLU A 461 9.55 -58.35 3.73
C GLU A 461 8.86 -59.09 4.87
N ILE A 462 8.45 -58.41 5.94
CA ILE A 462 7.65 -59.01 7.01
C ILE A 462 6.31 -59.47 6.46
N GLU A 463 5.62 -58.70 5.64
CA GLU A 463 4.37 -59.10 5.02
C GLU A 463 4.54 -60.36 4.17
N ALA A 464 5.58 -60.44 3.34
CA ALA A 464 5.87 -61.60 2.53
C ALA A 464 6.20 -62.83 3.38
N ARG A 465 7.07 -62.67 4.36
CA ARG A 465 7.47 -63.75 5.30
C ARG A 465 6.28 -64.24 6.14
N GLU A 466 5.49 -63.35 6.68
CA GLU A 466 4.29 -63.69 7.45
C GLU A 466 3.22 -64.37 6.59
N ARG A 467 3.08 -63.97 5.32
CA ARG A 467 2.18 -64.60 4.36
C ARG A 467 2.63 -66.03 4.02
N GLU A 468 3.94 -66.27 3.87
CA GLU A 468 4.50 -67.56 3.60
C GLU A 468 4.40 -68.50 4.83
N SER A 469 4.77 -67.98 6.03
CA SER A 469 4.79 -68.77 7.28
C SER A 469 3.38 -69.16 7.76
N THR A 470 2.38 -68.32 7.54
CA THR A 470 0.99 -68.52 8.00
C THR A 470 0.10 -69.18 6.94
N GLY A 471 0.49 -69.10 5.68
CA GLY A 471 -0.34 -69.57 4.54
C GLY A 471 -1.55 -68.65 4.26
N ILE A 472 -1.65 -67.49 4.90
CA ILE A 472 -2.74 -66.53 4.72
C ILE A 472 -2.50 -65.68 3.46
N LYS A 473 -3.15 -66.02 2.36
CA LYS A 473 -2.88 -65.43 1.05
C LYS A 473 -3.24 -63.93 0.97
N ASN A 474 -4.22 -63.47 1.76
CA ASN A 474 -4.70 -62.09 1.76
C ASN A 474 -4.21 -61.29 2.97
N LEU A 475 -3.16 -61.72 3.64
CA LEU A 475 -2.51 -61.01 4.71
C LEU A 475 -1.91 -59.70 4.14
N ARG A 476 -2.23 -58.54 4.76
CA ARG A 476 -1.65 -57.25 4.42
C ARG A 476 -1.29 -56.49 5.68
N ILE A 477 -0.22 -55.74 5.64
CA ILE A 477 0.15 -54.80 6.68
C ILE A 477 -0.31 -53.42 6.27
N HIS A 478 -1.10 -52.77 7.12
CA HIS A 478 -1.60 -51.41 6.97
C HIS A 478 -1.19 -50.55 8.17
N HIS A 479 -1.22 -49.23 7.96
CA HIS A 479 -0.96 -48.23 8.99
C HIS A 479 -2.18 -47.35 9.21
N ASN A 480 -2.50 -47.05 10.46
CA ASN A 480 -3.40 -45.94 10.78
C ASN A 480 -2.91 -45.14 12.02
N LYS A 481 -3.31 -43.88 12.15
CA LYS A 481 -2.85 -43.00 13.24
C LYS A 481 -3.24 -43.44 14.66
N VAL A 482 -4.19 -44.35 14.82
CA VAL A 482 -4.70 -44.77 16.14
C VAL A 482 -4.03 -46.05 16.63
N PHE A 483 -3.74 -46.99 15.72
CA PHE A 483 -3.23 -48.31 16.05
C PHE A 483 -1.83 -48.58 15.55
N GLY A 484 -1.21 -47.68 14.78
CA GLY A 484 0.07 -47.86 14.15
C GLY A 484 0.02 -48.86 12.99
N TYR A 485 1.07 -49.63 12.82
CA TYR A 485 1.12 -50.74 11.84
C TYR A 485 0.37 -51.94 12.40
N TYR A 486 -0.48 -52.54 11.57
CA TYR A 486 -1.24 -53.74 11.92
C TYR A 486 -1.40 -54.69 10.73
N ILE A 487 -1.45 -55.99 11.05
CA ILE A 487 -1.73 -57.04 10.08
C ILE A 487 -3.25 -57.20 9.98
N GLU A 488 -3.77 -57.07 8.79
CA GLU A 488 -5.18 -57.27 8.51
C GLU A 488 -5.42 -58.68 7.93
N VAL A 489 -6.27 -59.46 8.62
CA VAL A 489 -6.63 -60.85 8.19
C VAL A 489 -8.14 -60.88 8.00
N THR A 490 -8.57 -61.42 6.85
CA THR A 490 -10.00 -61.59 6.55
C THR A 490 -10.62 -62.68 7.40
N ARG A 491 -11.89 -62.55 7.74
CA ARG A 491 -12.61 -63.51 8.59
C ARG A 491 -12.52 -64.96 8.15
N SER A 492 -12.44 -65.22 6.85
CA SER A 492 -12.35 -66.57 6.30
C SER A 492 -11.00 -67.30 6.60
N GLN A 493 -10.03 -66.59 7.14
CA GLN A 493 -8.69 -67.12 7.37
C GLN A 493 -8.20 -66.94 8.83
N ILE A 494 -9.09 -66.62 9.75
CA ILE A 494 -8.79 -66.40 11.18
C ILE A 494 -8.24 -67.66 11.82
N GLU A 495 -8.69 -68.87 11.41
CA GLU A 495 -8.23 -70.15 11.93
C GLU A 495 -6.74 -70.41 11.66
N LEU A 496 -6.15 -69.73 10.70
CA LEU A 496 -4.73 -69.84 10.34
C LEU A 496 -3.84 -68.84 11.11
N VAL A 497 -4.45 -67.97 11.95
CA VAL A 497 -3.71 -66.95 12.68
C VAL A 497 -2.92 -67.62 13.83
N PRO A 498 -1.58 -67.40 13.90
CA PRO A 498 -0.73 -68.00 14.97
C PRO A 498 -1.00 -67.35 16.31
N ASP A 499 -0.76 -68.08 17.42
CA ASP A 499 -0.88 -67.57 18.80
C ASP A 499 0.00 -66.35 19.11
N ARG A 500 1.08 -66.17 18.38
CA ARG A 500 1.97 -65.00 18.51
C ARG A 500 1.33 -63.65 18.06
N TYR A 501 0.19 -63.67 17.35
CA TYR A 501 -0.51 -62.48 16.91
C TYR A 501 -1.40 -61.92 18.02
N ILE A 502 -1.19 -60.72 18.44
CA ILE A 502 -1.97 -60.02 19.45
C ILE A 502 -3.11 -59.28 18.76
N ARG A 503 -4.35 -59.70 19.04
CA ARG A 503 -5.53 -59.08 18.46
C ARG A 503 -5.74 -57.66 19.04
N LYS A 504 -5.88 -56.67 18.17
CA LYS A 504 -6.13 -55.24 18.52
C LYS A 504 -7.56 -54.79 18.24
N GLN A 505 -8.15 -55.24 17.14
CA GLN A 505 -9.51 -54.84 16.76
C GLN A 505 -10.18 -55.89 15.90
N THR A 506 -11.50 -56.07 16.13
CA THR A 506 -12.37 -56.93 15.32
C THR A 506 -13.33 -56.01 14.54
N LEU A 507 -13.33 -56.17 13.20
CA LEU A 507 -14.21 -55.48 12.29
C LEU A 507 -15.24 -56.44 11.65
N ALA A 508 -16.18 -55.94 10.89
CA ALA A 508 -17.24 -56.75 10.29
C ALA A 508 -16.68 -57.85 9.38
N ASN A 509 -15.62 -57.53 8.59
CA ASN A 509 -15.09 -58.43 7.56
C ASN A 509 -13.65 -58.88 7.78
N CYS A 510 -12.95 -58.34 8.75
CA CYS A 510 -11.53 -58.65 9.05
C CYS A 510 -11.21 -58.47 10.53
N GLU A 511 -10.09 -59.01 10.97
CA GLU A 511 -9.51 -58.75 12.27
C GLU A 511 -8.11 -58.16 12.10
N ARG A 512 -7.72 -57.31 13.04
CA ARG A 512 -6.45 -56.59 13.05
C ARG A 512 -5.59 -57.08 14.17
N TYR A 513 -4.36 -57.46 13.79
CA TYR A 513 -3.39 -58.04 14.72
C TYR A 513 -2.09 -57.26 14.71
N ILE A 514 -1.30 -57.41 15.75
CA ILE A 514 0.06 -56.87 15.86
C ILE A 514 0.98 -58.01 16.31
N THR A 515 2.22 -57.98 15.84
CA THR A 515 3.32 -58.85 16.34
C THR A 515 4.32 -57.97 17.10
N GLU A 516 5.11 -58.61 18.00
CA GLU A 516 6.16 -57.91 18.74
C GLU A 516 7.21 -57.33 17.80
N GLU A 517 7.62 -58.10 16.76
CA GLU A 517 8.54 -57.64 15.73
C GLU A 517 8.01 -56.41 14.95
N LEU A 518 6.72 -56.38 14.62
CA LEU A 518 6.08 -55.24 13.93
C LEU A 518 6.03 -53.99 14.81
N LYS A 519 5.85 -54.18 16.13
CA LYS A 519 5.85 -53.11 17.12
C LYS A 519 7.24 -52.52 17.33
N ASP A 520 8.27 -53.35 17.40
CA ASP A 520 9.66 -52.91 17.56
C ASP A 520 10.15 -52.15 16.33
N MET A 521 9.74 -52.61 15.15
CA MET A 521 10.05 -51.95 13.90
C MET A 521 9.29 -50.58 13.77
N GLU A 522 8.03 -50.58 14.19
CA GLU A 522 7.25 -49.34 14.25
C GLU A 522 7.93 -48.30 15.14
N ALA A 523 8.35 -48.70 16.34
CA ALA A 523 9.05 -47.81 17.27
C ALA A 523 10.37 -47.29 16.67
N THR A 524 11.08 -48.12 15.89
CA THR A 524 12.30 -47.71 15.19
C THR A 524 12.03 -46.71 14.06
N VAL A 525 11.04 -46.98 13.21
CA VAL A 525 10.67 -46.11 12.08
C VAL A 525 10.06 -44.78 12.54
N LEU A 526 9.14 -44.79 13.50
CA LEU A 526 8.54 -43.58 14.04
C LEU A 526 9.58 -42.76 14.82
N GLY A 527 10.42 -43.43 15.65
CA GLY A 527 11.50 -42.73 16.32
C GLY A 527 12.55 -42.11 15.37
N ALA A 528 12.80 -42.75 14.22
CA ALA A 528 13.66 -42.18 13.17
C ALA A 528 13.01 -40.97 12.49
N ALA A 529 11.69 -40.97 12.26
CA ALA A 529 10.96 -39.85 11.66
C ALA A 529 10.99 -38.62 12.57
N ASP A 530 10.70 -38.79 13.87
CA ASP A 530 10.73 -37.68 14.83
C ASP A 530 12.14 -37.09 14.97
N LYS A 531 13.17 -37.97 15.06
CA LYS A 531 14.58 -37.56 15.10
C LYS A 531 15.00 -36.81 13.81
N LEU A 532 14.58 -37.31 12.65
CA LEU A 532 14.86 -36.70 11.36
C LEU A 532 14.27 -35.27 11.30
N ASN A 533 13.00 -35.14 11.65
CA ASN A 533 12.33 -33.81 11.64
C ASN A 533 12.99 -32.85 12.63
N ALA A 534 13.36 -33.32 13.84
CA ALA A 534 14.05 -32.49 14.81
C ALA A 534 15.43 -32.04 14.32
N LEU A 535 16.21 -32.97 13.70
CA LEU A 535 17.53 -32.68 13.15
C LEU A 535 17.45 -31.72 11.95
N GLU A 536 16.54 -31.95 11.01
CA GLU A 536 16.32 -31.04 9.87
C GLU A 536 15.90 -29.66 10.34
N TYR A 537 15.04 -29.54 11.36
CA TYR A 537 14.68 -28.27 11.95
C TYR A 537 15.87 -27.56 12.61
N ALA A 538 16.72 -28.28 13.33
CA ALA A 538 17.91 -27.70 13.94
C ALA A 538 18.92 -27.21 12.89
N LEU A 539 19.17 -27.99 11.84
CA LEU A 539 20.02 -27.57 10.71
C LEU A 539 19.44 -26.38 9.97
N PHE A 540 18.14 -26.38 9.69
CA PHE A 540 17.45 -25.26 9.08
C PHE A 540 17.54 -23.99 9.93
N SER A 541 17.37 -24.09 11.25
CA SER A 541 17.50 -22.94 12.15
C SER A 541 18.90 -22.34 12.09
N LYS A 542 19.94 -23.19 12.05
CA LYS A 542 21.32 -22.74 11.88
C LYS A 542 21.56 -22.05 10.52
N LEU A 543 20.99 -22.59 9.43
CA LEU A 543 21.05 -21.95 8.11
C LEU A 543 20.40 -20.57 8.12
N ARG A 544 19.22 -20.46 8.74
CA ARG A 544 18.49 -19.20 8.89
C ARG A 544 19.31 -18.16 9.67
N GLU A 545 19.99 -18.56 10.74
CA GLU A 545 20.89 -17.70 11.51
C GLU A 545 22.07 -17.22 10.66
N GLN A 546 22.70 -18.07 9.85
CA GLN A 546 23.79 -17.69 8.96
C GLN A 546 23.33 -16.70 7.88
N VAL A 547 22.11 -16.86 7.33
CA VAL A 547 21.52 -15.89 6.41
C VAL A 547 21.23 -14.57 7.12
N ALA A 548 20.77 -14.62 8.38
CA ALA A 548 20.52 -13.43 9.20
C ALA A 548 21.82 -12.66 9.51
N GLU A 549 22.95 -13.33 9.73
CA GLU A 549 24.25 -12.72 9.89
C GLU A 549 24.69 -11.96 8.63
N ALA A 550 24.33 -12.47 7.44
CA ALA A 550 24.61 -11.83 6.16
C ALA A 550 23.58 -10.76 5.74
N ALA A 551 22.60 -10.43 6.60
CA ALA A 551 21.47 -9.56 6.25
C ALA A 551 21.87 -8.22 5.65
N THR A 552 22.88 -7.54 6.18
CA THR A 552 23.37 -6.26 5.66
C THR A 552 23.84 -6.36 4.21
N ARG A 553 24.64 -7.40 3.91
CA ARG A 553 25.14 -7.67 2.57
C ARG A 553 23.99 -7.92 1.57
N ILE A 554 22.99 -8.69 2.00
CA ILE A 554 21.80 -8.99 1.19
C ILE A 554 20.95 -7.73 0.98
N GLN A 555 20.80 -6.87 1.99
CA GLN A 555 20.10 -5.57 1.88
C GLN A 555 20.79 -4.62 0.91
N GLU A 556 22.14 -4.53 0.95
CA GLU A 556 22.91 -3.74 -0.01
C GLU A 556 22.72 -4.24 -1.45
N ALA A 557 22.73 -5.55 -1.66
CA ALA A 557 22.43 -6.13 -2.97
C ALA A 557 21.00 -5.83 -3.41
N ALA A 558 20.03 -5.93 -2.52
CA ALA A 558 18.62 -5.60 -2.77
C ALA A 558 18.44 -4.13 -3.18
N ALA A 559 19.09 -3.20 -2.47
CA ALA A 559 19.06 -1.77 -2.80
C ALA A 559 19.65 -1.48 -4.20
N ARG A 560 20.76 -2.13 -4.58
CA ARG A 560 21.36 -2.03 -5.91
C ARG A 560 20.45 -2.56 -7.00
N ILE A 561 19.84 -3.73 -6.78
CA ILE A 561 18.85 -4.32 -7.70
C ILE A 561 17.65 -3.36 -7.87
N ALA A 562 17.13 -2.80 -6.78
CA ALA A 562 16.03 -1.86 -6.82
C ALA A 562 16.34 -0.62 -7.66
N GLU A 563 17.52 -0.04 -7.48
CA GLU A 563 17.96 1.14 -8.24
C GLU A 563 18.13 0.84 -9.73
N ILE A 564 18.73 -0.29 -10.08
CA ILE A 564 18.87 -0.77 -11.47
C ILE A 564 17.47 -0.96 -12.09
N ASP A 565 16.54 -1.59 -11.39
CA ASP A 565 15.18 -1.83 -11.86
C ASP A 565 14.39 -0.53 -12.09
N VAL A 566 14.59 0.49 -11.23
CA VAL A 566 14.02 1.83 -11.46
C VAL A 566 14.55 2.47 -12.74
N TYR A 567 15.86 2.44 -12.96
CA TYR A 567 16.46 2.98 -14.20
C TYR A 567 15.94 2.24 -15.44
N LEU A 568 15.89 0.92 -15.40
CA LEU A 568 15.33 0.09 -16.47
C LEU A 568 13.85 0.40 -16.74
N SER A 569 13.06 0.61 -15.67
CA SER A 569 11.65 0.99 -15.77
C SER A 569 11.48 2.32 -16.47
N LEU A 570 12.23 3.35 -16.06
CA LEU A 570 12.17 4.69 -16.64
C LEU A 570 12.68 4.72 -18.09
N ALA A 571 13.75 3.98 -18.41
CA ALA A 571 14.24 3.83 -19.77
C ALA A 571 13.23 3.13 -20.69
N GLU A 572 12.56 2.09 -20.19
CA GLU A 572 11.52 1.38 -20.93
C GLU A 572 10.31 2.26 -21.24
N VAL A 573 9.86 3.06 -20.24
CA VAL A 573 8.77 4.02 -20.40
C VAL A 573 9.16 5.10 -21.40
N ALA A 574 10.38 5.64 -21.31
CA ALA A 574 10.89 6.66 -22.19
C ALA A 574 10.95 6.17 -23.65
N PHE A 575 11.45 4.96 -23.86
CA PHE A 575 11.56 4.36 -25.18
C PHE A 575 10.17 4.11 -25.82
N LYS A 576 9.26 3.51 -25.06
CA LYS A 576 7.91 3.18 -25.58
C LYS A 576 7.06 4.40 -25.90
N ASN A 577 7.22 5.47 -25.13
CA ASN A 577 6.38 6.67 -25.24
C ASN A 577 7.09 7.84 -25.93
N ASN A 578 8.29 7.65 -26.47
CA ASN A 578 9.09 8.70 -27.11
C ASN A 578 9.27 9.92 -26.17
N TYR A 579 9.78 9.69 -24.96
CA TYR A 579 10.16 10.73 -24.02
C TYR A 579 11.61 11.14 -24.27
N VAL A 580 11.95 12.37 -23.93
CA VAL A 580 13.27 12.95 -24.11
C VAL A 580 13.93 13.27 -22.77
N CYS A 581 15.25 13.20 -22.73
CA CYS A 581 16.04 13.65 -21.59
C CYS A 581 15.93 15.17 -21.44
N PRO A 582 15.38 15.71 -20.34
CA PRO A 582 15.36 17.15 -20.13
C PRO A 582 16.70 17.66 -19.63
N GLU A 583 17.11 18.85 -20.06
CA GLU A 583 18.20 19.61 -19.44
C GLU A 583 17.69 20.21 -18.13
N VAL A 584 18.31 19.82 -17.00
CA VAL A 584 17.93 20.33 -15.67
C VAL A 584 19.09 21.11 -15.08
N ASP A 585 18.85 22.40 -14.77
CA ASP A 585 19.88 23.32 -14.31
C ASP A 585 19.38 24.27 -13.20
N LEU A 586 20.25 25.17 -12.72
CA LEU A 586 19.91 26.16 -11.70
C LEU A 586 19.33 27.46 -12.30
N SER A 587 19.05 27.50 -13.60
CA SER A 587 18.44 28.67 -14.24
C SER A 587 16.99 28.87 -13.78
N ASP A 588 16.43 30.01 -14.11
CA ASP A 588 15.03 30.35 -13.89
C ASP A 588 14.10 29.90 -15.04
N LYS A 589 14.65 29.24 -16.07
CA LYS A 589 13.93 28.89 -17.29
C LYS A 589 13.11 27.63 -17.12
N PHE A 590 11.94 27.63 -17.70
CA PHE A 590 11.09 26.45 -17.89
C PHE A 590 10.60 26.47 -19.35
N GLU A 591 11.34 25.79 -20.21
CA GLU A 591 11.07 25.75 -21.64
C GLU A 591 10.80 24.31 -22.08
N VAL A 592 9.62 24.06 -22.64
CA VAL A 592 9.19 22.76 -23.15
C VAL A 592 8.61 22.96 -24.55
N THR A 593 9.10 22.17 -25.49
CA THR A 593 8.59 22.15 -26.86
C THR A 593 7.80 20.87 -27.09
N ASP A 594 6.60 21.00 -27.67
CA ASP A 594 5.70 19.89 -27.98
C ASP A 594 5.45 18.98 -26.75
N GLY A 595 5.19 19.60 -25.60
CA GLY A 595 4.90 18.88 -24.37
C GLY A 595 3.57 18.14 -24.41
N ARG A 596 3.50 16.95 -23.82
CA ARG A 596 2.33 16.06 -23.76
C ARG A 596 2.01 15.69 -22.31
N HIS A 597 0.76 15.37 -22.03
CA HIS A 597 0.36 14.95 -20.69
C HIS A 597 0.55 13.44 -20.52
N PRO A 598 1.46 12.96 -19.64
CA PRO A 598 1.87 11.56 -19.59
C PRO A 598 0.73 10.59 -19.32
N VAL A 599 -0.22 10.96 -18.45
CA VAL A 599 -1.35 10.10 -18.08
C VAL A 599 -2.44 10.14 -19.13
N VAL A 600 -2.83 11.34 -19.58
CA VAL A 600 -3.92 11.51 -20.56
C VAL A 600 -3.54 10.88 -21.89
N GLU A 601 -2.31 11.09 -22.37
CA GLU A 601 -1.79 10.47 -23.59
C GLU A 601 -1.96 8.95 -23.58
N ARG A 602 -1.69 8.32 -22.43
CA ARG A 602 -1.82 6.87 -22.28
C ARG A 602 -3.28 6.39 -22.16
N CYS A 603 -4.18 7.25 -21.69
CA CYS A 603 -5.62 6.93 -21.63
C CYS A 603 -6.33 7.09 -22.96
N LEU A 604 -5.76 7.86 -23.91
CA LEU A 604 -6.28 8.05 -25.26
C LEU A 604 -5.86 6.88 -26.16
N ALA A 605 -6.60 5.76 -26.14
CA ALA A 605 -6.24 4.55 -26.88
C ALA A 605 -6.18 4.77 -28.40
N ASP A 606 -7.06 5.63 -28.98
CA ASP A 606 -7.26 5.79 -30.43
C ASP A 606 -7.11 7.25 -30.93
N HIS A 607 -6.72 8.19 -30.07
CA HIS A 607 -6.60 9.60 -30.42
C HIS A 607 -5.23 10.16 -30.08
N TYR A 608 -4.66 10.95 -30.97
CA TYR A 608 -3.42 11.66 -30.71
C TYR A 608 -3.61 12.78 -29.71
N PHE A 609 -2.72 12.87 -28.74
CA PHE A 609 -2.66 14.01 -27.84
C PHE A 609 -2.11 15.23 -28.59
N VAL A 610 -2.74 16.39 -28.42
CA VAL A 610 -2.26 17.63 -29.04
C VAL A 610 -1.14 18.22 -28.19
N PRO A 611 0.09 18.26 -28.68
CA PRO A 611 1.22 18.77 -27.90
C PRO A 611 1.18 20.29 -27.76
N ASN A 612 1.70 20.81 -26.65
CA ASN A 612 1.73 22.23 -26.36
C ASN A 612 3.11 22.69 -25.90
N ASP A 613 3.50 23.89 -26.31
CA ASP A 613 4.72 24.53 -25.87
C ASP A 613 4.51 25.27 -24.55
N THR A 614 5.56 25.34 -23.72
CA THR A 614 5.57 26.11 -22.48
C THR A 614 6.87 26.90 -22.42
N LYS A 615 6.75 28.20 -22.13
CA LYS A 615 7.90 29.09 -21.92
C LYS A 615 7.66 29.96 -20.73
N MET A 616 8.41 29.75 -19.65
CA MET A 616 8.35 30.51 -18.42
C MET A 616 9.76 30.91 -17.97
N ASP A 617 9.85 32.05 -17.33
CA ASP A 617 11.05 32.58 -16.68
C ASP A 617 10.62 33.48 -15.49
N THR A 618 11.55 34.01 -14.73
CA THR A 618 11.26 34.94 -13.62
C THR A 618 11.28 36.41 -14.04
N ASP A 619 11.39 36.71 -15.33
CA ASP A 619 11.45 38.10 -15.86
C ASP A 619 10.24 38.42 -16.76
N LYS A 620 10.25 37.88 -18.01
CA LYS A 620 9.28 38.28 -19.04
C LYS A 620 8.06 37.38 -19.13
N ASN A 621 8.18 36.11 -18.73
CA ASN A 621 7.12 35.10 -18.81
C ASN A 621 6.90 34.49 -17.43
N ARG A 622 6.68 35.31 -16.41
CA ARG A 622 6.57 34.87 -15.02
C ARG A 622 5.20 34.31 -14.72
N LEU A 623 4.15 35.00 -15.18
CA LEU A 623 2.77 34.58 -15.02
C LEU A 623 2.13 34.39 -16.39
N LEU A 624 1.73 33.16 -16.70
CA LEU A 624 0.98 32.81 -17.89
C LEU A 624 -0.52 32.81 -17.53
N LEU A 625 -1.24 33.85 -17.97
CA LEU A 625 -2.67 33.95 -17.79
C LEU A 625 -3.40 33.22 -18.91
N ILE A 626 -4.14 32.17 -18.57
CA ILE A 626 -4.74 31.24 -19.56
C ILE A 626 -6.27 31.42 -19.52
N THR A 627 -6.84 31.96 -20.60
CA THR A 627 -8.28 32.10 -20.77
C THR A 627 -8.86 31.03 -21.69
N GLY A 628 -10.18 30.86 -21.64
CA GLY A 628 -10.93 29.91 -22.47
C GLY A 628 -11.88 29.01 -21.69
N PRO A 629 -12.72 28.21 -22.34
CA PRO A 629 -13.72 27.35 -21.69
C PRO A 629 -13.10 26.14 -20.96
N ASN A 630 -13.82 25.61 -19.96
CA ASN A 630 -13.31 24.52 -19.11
C ASN A 630 -12.99 23.23 -19.86
N MET A 631 -13.79 22.87 -20.86
CA MET A 631 -13.59 21.64 -21.65
C MET A 631 -12.50 21.75 -22.70
N ALA A 632 -11.88 22.91 -22.85
CA ALA A 632 -10.87 23.15 -23.88
C ALA A 632 -9.48 22.60 -23.55
N GLY A 633 -9.21 22.19 -22.30
CA GLY A 633 -7.97 21.55 -21.89
C GLY A 633 -7.00 22.43 -21.09
N LYS A 634 -7.43 23.58 -20.55
CA LYS A 634 -6.61 24.47 -19.68
C LYS A 634 -5.99 23.70 -18.51
N SER A 635 -6.82 23.09 -17.67
CA SER A 635 -6.38 22.32 -16.48
C SER A 635 -5.45 21.16 -16.85
N THR A 636 -5.71 20.47 -17.97
CA THR A 636 -4.85 19.39 -18.48
C THR A 636 -3.46 19.92 -18.83
N TYR A 637 -3.39 21.08 -19.53
CA TYR A 637 -2.14 21.72 -19.88
C TYR A 637 -1.34 22.14 -18.64
N MET A 638 -1.97 22.77 -17.66
CA MET A 638 -1.29 23.21 -16.44
C MET A 638 -0.77 22.04 -15.62
N ARG A 639 -1.58 20.97 -15.47
CA ARG A 639 -1.14 19.73 -14.81
C ARG A 639 0.02 19.08 -15.57
N GLN A 640 0.00 19.07 -16.90
CA GLN A 640 1.10 18.60 -17.74
C GLN A 640 2.41 19.29 -17.38
N VAL A 641 2.43 20.62 -17.25
CA VAL A 641 3.62 21.40 -16.90
C VAL A 641 4.12 21.02 -15.51
N ALA A 642 3.23 20.93 -14.53
CA ALA A 642 3.55 20.52 -13.17
C ALA A 642 4.12 19.08 -13.11
N LEU A 643 3.52 18.14 -13.82
CA LEU A 643 4.00 16.75 -13.89
C LEU A 643 5.37 16.65 -14.55
N MET A 644 5.67 17.46 -15.57
CA MET A 644 7.00 17.51 -16.20
C MET A 644 8.07 18.02 -15.25
N ALA A 645 7.77 18.99 -14.38
CA ALA A 645 8.70 19.43 -13.34
C ALA A 645 9.02 18.27 -12.37
N VAL A 646 8.02 17.53 -11.91
CA VAL A 646 8.19 16.36 -11.04
C VAL A 646 9.02 15.28 -11.74
N MET A 647 8.68 14.94 -13.01
CA MET A 647 9.41 13.92 -13.79
C MET A 647 10.87 14.30 -14.00
N ALA A 648 11.13 15.55 -14.38
CA ALA A 648 12.50 16.03 -14.60
C ALA A 648 13.34 15.95 -13.32
N GLN A 649 12.81 16.40 -12.19
CA GLN A 649 13.55 16.45 -10.93
C GLN A 649 13.63 15.10 -10.20
N MET A 650 12.77 14.12 -10.52
CA MET A 650 13.04 12.75 -10.06
C MET A 650 14.15 12.05 -10.88
N GLY A 651 14.61 12.66 -11.98
CA GLY A 651 15.62 12.14 -12.88
C GLY A 651 15.06 11.42 -14.11
N SER A 652 13.73 11.43 -14.32
CA SER A 652 13.07 10.78 -15.46
C SER A 652 13.15 11.62 -16.74
N PHE A 653 12.98 10.96 -17.87
CA PHE A 653 12.69 11.60 -19.15
C PHE A 653 11.27 12.14 -19.16
N VAL A 654 11.01 13.15 -20.01
CA VAL A 654 9.73 13.87 -20.07
C VAL A 654 9.04 13.71 -21.43
N PRO A 655 7.69 13.74 -21.46
CA PRO A 655 6.90 13.61 -22.68
C PRO A 655 6.93 14.92 -23.50
N ALA A 656 8.03 15.20 -24.17
CA ALA A 656 8.24 16.38 -24.97
C ALA A 656 9.15 16.09 -26.18
N ARG A 657 9.29 17.06 -27.12
CA ARG A 657 10.31 17.02 -28.15
C ARG A 657 11.66 17.55 -27.63
N ALA A 658 11.62 18.57 -26.80
CA ALA A 658 12.76 19.13 -26.09
C ALA A 658 12.29 19.81 -24.81
N ALA A 659 13.11 19.74 -23.76
CA ALA A 659 12.80 20.37 -22.48
C ALA A 659 14.06 20.90 -21.80
N ARG A 660 13.98 22.13 -21.25
CA ARG A 660 14.94 22.72 -20.34
C ARG A 660 14.20 23.25 -19.12
N ILE A 661 14.54 22.72 -17.97
CA ILE A 661 13.76 22.94 -16.74
C ILE A 661 14.73 23.37 -15.64
N GLY A 662 14.65 24.66 -15.27
CA GLY A 662 15.33 25.18 -14.08
C GLY A 662 14.66 24.66 -12.80
N ILE A 663 15.49 24.33 -11.81
CA ILE A 663 15.04 23.72 -10.54
C ILE A 663 13.84 24.45 -9.95
N VAL A 664 12.86 23.68 -9.54
CA VAL A 664 11.67 24.08 -8.77
C VAL A 664 11.84 23.58 -7.35
N ASP A 665 11.85 24.49 -6.39
CA ASP A 665 11.99 24.16 -4.96
C ASP A 665 10.68 23.69 -4.34
N LYS A 666 9.57 24.33 -4.73
CA LYS A 666 8.24 24.01 -4.24
C LYS A 666 7.23 24.01 -5.38
N LEU A 667 6.37 23.03 -5.38
CA LEU A 667 5.29 22.90 -6.36
C LEU A 667 3.94 23.04 -5.66
N PHE A 668 3.14 24.00 -6.11
CA PHE A 668 1.81 24.25 -5.59
C PHE A 668 0.77 24.17 -6.68
N THR A 669 -0.34 23.51 -6.40
CA THR A 669 -1.50 23.50 -7.29
C THR A 669 -2.77 23.82 -6.52
N ARG A 670 -3.52 24.77 -7.04
CA ARG A 670 -4.91 24.98 -6.67
C ARG A 670 -5.77 24.62 -7.88
N VAL A 671 -6.41 23.46 -7.84
CA VAL A 671 -7.30 22.93 -8.88
C VAL A 671 -8.67 22.71 -8.27
N GLY A 672 -9.74 22.99 -8.99
CA GLY A 672 -11.13 22.97 -8.50
C GLY A 672 -11.41 21.86 -7.50
N ALA A 673 -11.95 22.21 -6.35
CA ALA A 673 -12.21 21.28 -5.24
C ALA A 673 -13.28 20.25 -5.62
N SER A 674 -13.05 18.99 -5.25
CA SER A 674 -14.15 18.06 -5.00
C SER A 674 -14.78 18.44 -3.66
N ASP A 675 -16.10 18.49 -3.59
CA ASP A 675 -16.83 18.73 -2.34
C ASP A 675 -16.39 17.74 -1.26
N ASP A 676 -15.72 18.25 -0.25
CA ASP A 676 -15.42 17.47 0.96
C ASP A 676 -16.54 17.69 1.99
N LEU A 677 -17.64 16.99 1.79
CA LEU A 677 -18.81 17.04 2.68
C LEU A 677 -18.46 16.57 4.11
N ALA A 678 -17.39 15.83 4.28
CA ALA A 678 -16.99 15.27 5.58
C ALA A 678 -16.38 16.32 6.51
N SER A 679 -15.71 17.35 5.97
CA SER A 679 -15.06 18.41 6.78
C SER A 679 -16.00 19.51 7.23
N GLY A 680 -17.22 19.59 6.69
CA GLY A 680 -18.20 20.65 6.98
C GLY A 680 -17.75 22.06 6.59
N GLN A 681 -16.63 22.22 5.88
CA GLN A 681 -16.13 23.50 5.39
C GLN A 681 -16.71 23.84 4.03
N SER A 682 -17.01 25.13 3.82
CA SER A 682 -17.40 25.63 2.50
C SER A 682 -16.25 25.43 1.50
N THR A 683 -16.59 25.01 0.26
CA THR A 683 -15.62 24.88 -0.85
C THR A 683 -14.80 26.15 -1.07
N PHE A 684 -15.40 27.33 -0.87
CA PHE A 684 -14.71 28.61 -0.96
C PHE A 684 -13.70 28.81 0.18
N MET A 685 -14.02 28.39 1.42
CA MET A 685 -13.08 28.49 2.54
C MET A 685 -11.88 27.55 2.34
N LEU A 686 -12.11 26.34 1.83
CA LEU A 686 -11.03 25.41 1.48
C LEU A 686 -10.12 26.00 0.40
N GLU A 687 -10.71 26.62 -0.64
CA GLU A 687 -9.98 27.32 -1.69
C GLU A 687 -9.11 28.43 -1.12
N MET A 688 -9.66 29.27 -0.25
CA MET A 688 -8.92 30.39 0.35
C MET A 688 -7.80 29.90 1.28
N ASN A 689 -7.98 28.80 1.99
CA ASN A 689 -6.93 28.18 2.79
C ASN A 689 -5.76 27.68 1.93
N GLU A 690 -6.05 27.03 0.80
CA GLU A 690 -5.02 26.59 -0.15
C GLU A 690 -4.27 27.78 -0.73
N VAL A 691 -4.98 28.82 -1.20
CA VAL A 691 -4.37 30.05 -1.72
C VAL A 691 -3.51 30.74 -0.65
N ALA A 692 -4.00 30.85 0.58
CA ALA A 692 -3.25 31.44 1.69
C ALA A 692 -1.96 30.66 2.00
N ASN A 693 -2.01 29.33 1.96
CA ASN A 693 -0.82 28.48 2.13
C ASN A 693 0.21 28.73 1.02
N ILE A 694 -0.23 28.81 -0.25
CA ILE A 694 0.63 29.13 -1.39
C ILE A 694 1.30 30.48 -1.19
N LEU A 695 0.51 31.53 -0.92
CA LEU A 695 1.00 32.92 -0.81
C LEU A 695 1.98 33.12 0.38
N LYS A 696 1.89 32.28 1.42
CA LYS A 696 2.79 32.30 2.56
C LYS A 696 4.12 31.58 2.30
N LYS A 697 4.08 30.46 1.55
CA LYS A 697 5.21 29.53 1.44
C LYS A 697 5.96 29.59 0.11
N ALA A 698 5.36 30.15 -0.94
CA ALA A 698 5.97 30.22 -2.26
C ALA A 698 7.22 31.11 -2.25
N THR A 699 8.22 30.69 -3.03
CA THR A 699 9.49 31.40 -3.27
C THR A 699 9.61 31.79 -4.73
N SER A 700 10.65 32.52 -5.10
CA SER A 700 10.92 32.87 -6.50
C SER A 700 11.27 31.66 -7.38
N ARG A 701 11.65 30.53 -6.79
CA ARG A 701 11.93 29.28 -7.51
C ARG A 701 10.75 28.35 -7.60
N SER A 702 9.65 28.68 -6.95
CA SER A 702 8.45 27.85 -6.94
C SER A 702 7.75 27.83 -8.30
N LEU A 703 6.99 26.76 -8.55
CA LEU A 703 6.05 26.66 -9.65
C LEU A 703 4.63 26.60 -9.07
N ILE A 704 3.80 27.55 -9.47
CA ILE A 704 2.45 27.70 -8.95
C ILE A 704 1.43 27.47 -10.08
N VAL A 705 0.41 26.69 -9.81
CA VAL A 705 -0.72 26.44 -10.73
C VAL A 705 -2.02 26.86 -10.03
N TYR A 706 -2.62 27.91 -10.54
CA TYR A 706 -3.94 28.37 -10.12
C TYR A 706 -4.99 28.03 -11.19
N ASP A 707 -5.97 27.23 -10.85
CA ASP A 707 -7.09 26.87 -11.72
C ASP A 707 -8.40 27.43 -11.16
N GLU A 708 -8.90 28.47 -11.79
CA GLU A 708 -10.21 29.12 -11.52
C GLU A 708 -10.36 29.64 -10.07
N VAL A 709 -9.41 30.44 -9.59
CA VAL A 709 -9.48 31.07 -8.27
C VAL A 709 -10.60 32.11 -8.24
N GLY A 710 -11.39 32.13 -7.17
CA GLY A 710 -12.48 33.08 -6.94
C GLY A 710 -13.84 32.62 -7.47
N ARG A 711 -13.99 31.36 -7.90
CA ARG A 711 -15.26 30.85 -8.47
C ARG A 711 -16.36 30.60 -7.43
N GLY A 712 -16.00 30.40 -6.18
CA GLY A 712 -16.94 30.03 -5.09
C GLY A 712 -17.71 31.16 -4.45
N THR A 713 -17.61 32.41 -4.97
CA THR A 713 -18.26 33.60 -4.44
C THR A 713 -18.91 34.45 -5.52
N SER A 714 -19.37 35.67 -5.19
CA SER A 714 -19.96 36.59 -6.19
C SER A 714 -18.93 36.94 -7.27
N THR A 715 -19.40 37.23 -8.51
CA THR A 715 -18.53 37.48 -9.66
C THR A 715 -17.51 38.59 -9.39
N TYR A 716 -17.95 39.71 -8.81
CA TYR A 716 -17.07 40.88 -8.56
C TYR A 716 -16.07 40.60 -7.42
N ASP A 717 -16.49 39.93 -6.35
CA ASP A 717 -15.60 39.55 -5.26
C ASP A 717 -14.56 38.53 -5.74
N GLY A 718 -15.01 37.50 -6.49
CA GLY A 718 -14.16 36.48 -7.06
C GLY A 718 -13.11 37.06 -8.01
N MET A 719 -13.50 37.93 -8.90
CA MET A 719 -12.59 38.63 -9.82
C MET A 719 -11.59 39.53 -9.07
N SER A 720 -12.06 40.30 -8.06
CA SER A 720 -11.19 41.16 -7.25
C SER A 720 -10.15 40.35 -6.49
N LEU A 721 -10.53 39.19 -5.89
CA LEU A 721 -9.63 38.29 -5.22
C LEU A 721 -8.63 37.64 -6.20
N ALA A 722 -9.10 37.17 -7.34
CA ALA A 722 -8.25 36.55 -8.36
C ALA A 722 -7.18 37.53 -8.86
N ARG A 723 -7.57 38.78 -9.09
CA ARG A 723 -6.65 39.87 -9.48
C ARG A 723 -5.64 40.16 -8.38
N ALA A 724 -6.07 40.31 -7.13
CA ALA A 724 -5.19 40.58 -6.00
C ALA A 724 -4.19 39.44 -5.75
N VAL A 725 -4.62 38.19 -5.89
CA VAL A 725 -3.76 37.00 -5.81
C VAL A 725 -2.69 37.00 -6.91
N ALA A 726 -3.08 37.29 -8.15
CA ALA A 726 -2.15 37.39 -9.28
C ALA A 726 -1.11 38.51 -9.06
N GLU A 727 -1.55 39.72 -8.66
CA GLU A 727 -0.67 40.86 -8.36
C GLU A 727 0.30 40.54 -7.19
N TYR A 728 -0.18 39.92 -6.11
CA TYR A 728 0.66 39.56 -4.97
C TYR A 728 1.68 38.49 -5.35
N THR A 729 1.29 37.52 -6.18
CA THR A 729 2.19 36.46 -6.69
C THR A 729 3.30 37.05 -7.58
N LEU A 730 3.00 38.07 -8.35
CA LEU A 730 3.95 38.82 -9.17
C LEU A 730 4.90 39.71 -8.35
N SER A 731 4.54 40.06 -7.14
CA SER A 731 5.32 40.96 -6.29
C SER A 731 6.72 40.39 -6.01
N LYS A 732 7.66 41.29 -5.64
CA LYS A 732 9.02 40.92 -5.24
C LYS A 732 9.12 39.96 -4.04
N LYS A 733 8.02 39.82 -3.29
CA LYS A 733 7.98 38.88 -2.16
C LYS A 733 7.96 37.44 -2.59
N ILE A 734 7.23 37.13 -3.68
CA ILE A 734 7.13 35.77 -4.23
C ILE A 734 7.90 35.69 -5.55
N GLY A 735 7.41 36.33 -6.60
CA GLY A 735 8.03 36.38 -7.92
C GLY A 735 8.16 35.00 -8.61
N ALA A 736 7.29 34.06 -8.28
CA ALA A 736 7.33 32.67 -8.75
C ALA A 736 6.82 32.52 -10.19
N ARG A 737 7.26 31.47 -10.86
CA ARG A 737 6.71 31.01 -12.15
C ARG A 737 5.30 30.50 -11.92
N THR A 738 4.30 31.11 -12.58
CA THR A 738 2.89 30.89 -12.29
C THR A 738 2.07 30.61 -13.55
N LEU A 739 1.28 29.57 -13.52
CA LEU A 739 0.21 29.28 -14.49
C LEU A 739 -1.12 29.66 -13.84
N PHE A 740 -1.88 30.56 -14.45
CA PHE A 740 -3.12 31.08 -13.91
C PHE A 740 -4.27 30.93 -14.92
N ALA A 741 -5.11 29.91 -14.73
CA ALA A 741 -6.32 29.77 -15.55
C ALA A 741 -7.48 30.52 -14.92
N THR A 742 -8.21 31.24 -15.72
CA THR A 742 -9.34 32.02 -15.27
C THR A 742 -10.46 32.13 -16.33
N HIS A 743 -11.66 32.37 -15.85
CA HIS A 743 -12.79 32.79 -16.69
C HIS A 743 -13.02 34.29 -16.71
N TYR A 744 -12.30 35.05 -15.88
CA TYR A 744 -12.38 36.51 -15.85
C TYR A 744 -11.52 37.08 -16.96
N HIS A 745 -12.17 37.46 -18.08
CA HIS A 745 -11.50 38.08 -19.23
C HIS A 745 -10.87 39.43 -18.89
N GLU A 746 -11.45 40.11 -17.90
CA GLU A 746 -10.97 41.40 -17.39
C GLU A 746 -9.54 41.33 -16.84
N LEU A 747 -9.08 40.14 -16.40
CA LEU A 747 -7.71 39.95 -15.92
C LEU A 747 -6.67 40.03 -17.05
N THR A 748 -7.06 39.92 -18.32
CA THR A 748 -6.12 39.99 -19.45
C THR A 748 -5.40 41.35 -19.56
N VAL A 749 -5.96 42.41 -18.99
CA VAL A 749 -5.36 43.73 -18.85
C VAL A 749 -4.04 43.71 -18.06
N LEU A 750 -3.84 42.71 -17.19
CA LEU A 750 -2.61 42.58 -16.41
C LEU A 750 -1.34 42.46 -17.27
N GLU A 751 -1.41 42.00 -18.53
CA GLU A 751 -0.27 41.98 -19.46
C GLU A 751 0.21 43.40 -19.80
N ASP A 752 -0.71 44.37 -19.88
CA ASP A 752 -0.39 45.77 -20.19
C ASP A 752 0.09 46.53 -18.93
N GLU A 753 -0.38 46.14 -17.75
CA GLU A 753 -0.08 46.82 -16.49
C GLU A 753 1.19 46.31 -15.80
N PHE A 754 1.52 45.02 -15.96
CA PHE A 754 2.63 44.38 -15.25
C PHE A 754 3.61 43.69 -16.19
N THR A 755 4.91 43.95 -16.01
CA THR A 755 5.96 43.21 -16.68
C THR A 755 6.01 41.77 -16.16
N GLY A 756 6.14 40.79 -17.08
CA GLY A 756 6.21 39.37 -16.74
C GLY A 756 4.86 38.64 -16.77
N VAL A 757 3.77 39.30 -17.09
CA VAL A 757 2.48 38.69 -17.41
C VAL A 757 2.38 38.46 -18.91
N VAL A 758 1.89 37.27 -19.30
CA VAL A 758 1.64 36.96 -20.73
C VAL A 758 0.31 36.23 -20.85
N ASN A 759 -0.54 36.74 -21.74
CA ASN A 759 -1.84 36.16 -22.01
C ASN A 759 -1.73 35.00 -23.01
N TYR A 760 -2.42 33.93 -22.68
CA TYR A 760 -2.63 32.77 -23.54
C TYR A 760 -4.13 32.42 -23.60
N ASN A 761 -4.53 31.78 -24.67
CA ASN A 761 -5.85 31.24 -24.81
C ASN A 761 -5.83 29.87 -25.44
N VAL A 762 -6.92 29.12 -25.29
CA VAL A 762 -7.07 27.82 -25.97
C VAL A 762 -7.71 28.07 -27.34
N ALA A 763 -6.98 27.69 -28.38
CA ALA A 763 -7.45 27.87 -29.75
C ALA A 763 -8.75 27.12 -30.02
N ALA A 764 -9.76 27.82 -30.51
CA ALA A 764 -11.03 27.28 -30.95
C ALA A 764 -11.28 27.61 -32.41
N LYS A 765 -11.90 26.70 -33.17
CA LYS A 765 -12.30 26.91 -34.54
C LYS A 765 -13.82 26.82 -34.66
N LYS A 766 -14.43 27.92 -35.06
CA LYS A 766 -15.87 27.96 -35.32
C LYS A 766 -16.13 27.37 -36.71
N GLN A 767 -16.90 26.28 -36.78
CA GLN A 767 -17.25 25.62 -38.02
C GLN A 767 -18.78 25.55 -38.14
N LYS A 768 -19.33 26.47 -38.97
CA LYS A 768 -20.78 26.67 -39.10
C LYS A 768 -21.42 26.92 -37.73
N ASP A 769 -22.20 25.98 -37.22
CA ASP A 769 -22.99 26.05 -35.98
C ASP A 769 -22.35 25.28 -34.80
N THR A 770 -21.13 24.77 -34.98
CA THR A 770 -20.39 24.01 -33.96
C THR A 770 -19.01 24.62 -33.70
N ILE A 771 -18.50 24.45 -32.46
CA ILE A 771 -17.15 24.87 -32.09
C ILE A 771 -16.31 23.61 -31.89
N ILE A 772 -15.15 23.62 -32.52
CA ILE A 772 -14.12 22.59 -32.33
C ILE A 772 -13.00 23.21 -31.52
N PHE A 773 -12.77 22.69 -30.32
CA PHE A 773 -11.60 23.04 -29.50
C PHE A 773 -10.37 22.34 -30.03
N LEU A 774 -9.40 23.10 -30.48
CA LEU A 774 -8.15 22.57 -31.04
C LEU A 774 -7.20 22.06 -29.96
N ARG A 775 -7.49 22.32 -28.68
CA ARG A 775 -6.66 21.95 -27.51
C ARG A 775 -5.21 22.49 -27.60
N LYS A 776 -4.98 23.50 -28.46
CA LYS A 776 -3.69 24.18 -28.62
C LYS A 776 -3.72 25.49 -27.84
N ILE A 777 -2.72 25.67 -26.98
CA ILE A 777 -2.51 26.90 -26.23
C ILE A 777 -1.75 27.87 -27.15
N VAL A 778 -2.31 29.04 -27.35
CA VAL A 778 -1.75 30.09 -28.24
C VAL A 778 -1.63 31.41 -27.50
N ARG A 779 -0.63 32.20 -27.85
CA ARG A 779 -0.41 33.52 -27.26
C ARG A 779 -1.53 34.48 -27.66
N GLY A 780 -1.98 35.32 -26.73
CA GLY A 780 -2.95 36.37 -26.90
C GLY A 780 -4.19 36.18 -26.05
N ALA A 781 -4.93 37.25 -25.83
CA ALA A 781 -6.23 37.23 -25.17
C ALA A 781 -7.32 36.75 -26.15
N THR A 782 -8.43 36.22 -25.63
CA THR A 782 -9.67 35.99 -26.37
C THR A 782 -10.82 36.62 -25.60
N ASP A 783 -11.63 37.38 -26.27
CA ASP A 783 -12.84 38.02 -25.70
C ASP A 783 -14.09 37.12 -25.91
N ASP A 784 -13.97 36.02 -26.63
CA ASP A 784 -15.08 35.13 -26.95
C ASP A 784 -15.46 34.24 -25.75
N SER A 785 -16.70 34.35 -25.31
CA SER A 785 -17.32 33.44 -24.34
C SER A 785 -17.97 32.28 -25.06
N TYR A 786 -17.58 31.06 -24.73
CA TYR A 786 -18.06 29.82 -25.38
C TYR A 786 -19.00 28.99 -24.50
N GLY A 787 -19.45 29.49 -23.36
CA GLY A 787 -20.27 28.74 -22.40
C GLY A 787 -21.59 28.23 -23.00
N ILE A 788 -22.26 29.06 -23.81
CA ILE A 788 -23.54 28.71 -24.45
C ILE A 788 -23.34 27.64 -25.54
N GLU A 789 -22.25 27.69 -26.28
CA GLU A 789 -21.90 26.68 -27.28
C GLU A 789 -21.54 25.36 -26.64
N VAL A 790 -20.86 25.36 -25.50
CA VAL A 790 -20.58 24.15 -24.70
C VAL A 790 -21.88 23.54 -24.17
N ALA A 791 -22.84 24.37 -23.71
CA ALA A 791 -24.15 23.90 -23.29
C ALA A 791 -24.92 23.20 -24.44
N LYS A 792 -24.81 23.73 -25.68
CA LYS A 792 -25.36 23.10 -26.88
C LYS A 792 -24.71 21.73 -27.15
N LEU A 793 -23.38 21.63 -27.03
CA LEU A 793 -22.64 20.38 -27.21
C LEU A 793 -22.97 19.33 -26.13
N ALA A 794 -23.28 19.77 -24.92
CA ALA A 794 -23.71 18.92 -23.81
C ALA A 794 -25.16 18.43 -23.94
N GLY A 795 -25.91 18.87 -24.97
CA GLY A 795 -27.28 18.41 -25.22
C GLY A 795 -28.35 19.23 -24.51
N VAL A 796 -28.05 20.43 -24.02
CA VAL A 796 -29.07 21.37 -23.48
C VAL A 796 -30.07 21.73 -24.58
N PRO A 797 -31.40 21.71 -24.31
CA PRO A 797 -32.43 22.01 -25.30
C PRO A 797 -32.18 23.30 -26.07
N ASN A 798 -32.37 23.27 -27.38
CA ASN A 798 -32.09 24.39 -28.28
C ASN A 798 -32.85 25.69 -27.91
N GLU A 799 -34.02 25.55 -27.31
CA GLU A 799 -34.82 26.71 -26.85
C GLU A 799 -34.10 27.46 -25.72
N VAL A 800 -33.51 26.74 -24.76
CA VAL A 800 -32.71 27.28 -23.67
C VAL A 800 -31.44 27.95 -24.22
N VAL A 801 -30.76 27.28 -25.16
CA VAL A 801 -29.53 27.78 -25.81
C VAL A 801 -29.82 29.07 -26.57
N ARG A 802 -30.96 29.11 -27.32
CA ARG A 802 -31.37 30.34 -28.04
C ARG A 802 -31.68 31.47 -27.07
N ARG A 803 -32.45 31.20 -26.01
CA ARG A 803 -32.76 32.20 -24.99
C ARG A 803 -31.53 32.74 -24.27
N ALA A 804 -30.57 31.82 -23.95
CA ALA A 804 -29.30 32.23 -23.34
C ALA A 804 -28.51 33.20 -24.25
N LYS A 805 -28.49 32.98 -25.59
CA LYS A 805 -27.85 33.89 -26.56
C LYS A 805 -28.51 35.26 -26.59
N GLU A 806 -29.84 35.30 -26.56
CA GLU A 806 -30.58 36.54 -26.52
C GLU A 806 -30.29 37.37 -25.24
N ILE A 807 -30.23 36.67 -24.08
CA ILE A 807 -29.91 37.30 -22.81
C ILE A 807 -28.45 37.80 -22.79
N LEU A 808 -27.49 37.00 -23.29
CA LEU A 808 -26.10 37.42 -23.39
C LEU A 808 -25.95 38.69 -24.22
N SER A 809 -26.58 38.74 -25.40
CA SER A 809 -26.57 39.95 -26.27
C SER A 809 -27.18 41.19 -25.60
N GLN A 810 -28.19 41.00 -24.75
CA GLN A 810 -28.77 42.11 -23.98
C GLN A 810 -27.80 42.63 -22.89
N ILE A 811 -27.11 41.70 -22.20
CA ILE A 811 -26.13 42.08 -21.17
C ILE A 811 -24.93 42.79 -21.78
N GLU A 812 -24.38 42.28 -22.89
CA GLU A 812 -23.26 42.90 -23.60
C GLU A 812 -23.56 44.26 -24.19
N SER A 813 -24.80 44.51 -24.62
CA SER A 813 -25.23 45.79 -25.14
C SER A 813 -25.48 46.86 -24.08
N GLY A 814 -25.32 46.55 -22.80
CA GLY A 814 -25.55 47.50 -21.69
C GLY A 814 -27.03 47.94 -21.54
N ALA A 815 -27.96 47.26 -22.19
CA ALA A 815 -29.38 47.53 -22.06
C ALA A 815 -29.82 47.23 -20.61
N PRO A 816 -30.55 48.13 -19.95
CA PRO A 816 -31.05 47.86 -18.61
C PRO A 816 -31.87 46.58 -18.65
N TYR A 817 -31.61 45.72 -17.67
CA TYR A 817 -32.33 44.45 -17.47
C TYR A 817 -33.79 44.80 -17.20
N GLU A 818 -34.60 44.97 -18.27
CA GLU A 818 -36.04 45.06 -18.08
C GLU A 818 -36.45 43.75 -17.44
N ARG A 819 -36.84 43.85 -16.17
CA ARG A 819 -37.56 42.76 -15.50
C ARG A 819 -38.70 42.36 -16.41
N VAL A 820 -38.53 41.25 -17.13
CA VAL A 820 -39.64 40.51 -17.76
C VAL A 820 -40.47 39.88 -16.64
N ALA A 821 -41.03 40.79 -15.84
CA ALA A 821 -42.03 40.50 -14.83
C ALA A 821 -43.39 41.03 -15.27
N LYS A 822 -43.64 40.98 -16.58
CA LYS A 822 -45.02 41.27 -17.07
C LYS A 822 -45.24 40.57 -18.41
N SER A 823 -45.55 39.30 -18.39
CA SER A 823 -46.59 38.63 -19.15
C SER A 823 -46.65 37.14 -18.86
N CYS A 824 -46.51 36.73 -17.62
CA CYS A 824 -47.32 35.65 -17.15
C CYS A 824 -48.60 36.34 -16.63
N LYS A 825 -49.64 36.44 -17.45
CA LYS A 825 -50.99 36.39 -16.92
C LYS A 825 -50.98 35.14 -16.03
N THR A 826 -51.07 35.35 -14.77
CA THR A 826 -51.53 34.38 -13.80
C THR A 826 -52.91 33.91 -14.27
N GLU A 827 -52.96 32.93 -15.16
CA GLU A 827 -53.92 31.89 -14.95
C GLU A 827 -53.38 31.20 -13.67
N GLU A 828 -54.17 31.30 -12.61
CA GLU A 828 -53.96 30.49 -11.44
C GLU A 828 -53.75 29.07 -11.97
N PRO A 829 -52.60 28.44 -11.70
CA PRO A 829 -52.48 27.04 -11.97
C PRO A 829 -53.56 26.39 -11.09
N ALA A 830 -54.61 25.87 -11.75
CA ALA A 830 -55.43 24.86 -11.12
C ALA A 830 -54.45 23.90 -10.39
N LEU A 831 -54.61 23.72 -9.09
CA LEU A 831 -53.87 22.78 -8.30
C LEU A 831 -53.81 21.51 -9.10
N PRO A 832 -52.62 20.99 -9.51
CA PRO A 832 -52.54 19.69 -10.11
C PRO A 832 -53.10 18.73 -9.09
N ASP A 833 -54.07 17.99 -9.47
CA ASP A 833 -54.67 16.93 -8.69
C ASP A 833 -53.52 16.06 -8.17
N MET A 834 -53.18 16.19 -6.86
CA MET A 834 -52.07 15.41 -6.25
C MET A 834 -52.34 13.92 -6.35
N LEU A 835 -53.60 13.52 -6.58
CA LEU A 835 -53.99 12.11 -6.80
C LEU A 835 -53.54 11.57 -8.14
N THR A 836 -53.62 12.40 -9.23
CA THR A 836 -53.13 12.01 -10.55
C THR A 836 -51.59 11.87 -10.62
N SER A 837 -50.86 12.68 -9.86
CA SER A 837 -49.40 12.62 -9.81
C SER A 837 -48.87 11.41 -9.05
N LEU A 838 -49.53 10.94 -8.00
CA LEU A 838 -49.20 9.73 -7.25
C LEU A 838 -49.41 8.47 -8.08
N ALA A 839 -50.55 8.34 -8.77
CA ALA A 839 -50.84 7.22 -9.67
C ALA A 839 -49.85 7.16 -10.85
N ASP A 840 -49.41 8.29 -11.39
CA ASP A 840 -48.40 8.33 -12.45
C ASP A 840 -47.00 7.93 -11.93
N MET A 841 -46.66 8.24 -10.67
CA MET A 841 -45.39 7.80 -10.05
C MET A 841 -45.39 6.27 -9.79
N GLU A 842 -46.49 5.73 -9.28
CA GLU A 842 -46.66 4.30 -9.06
C GLU A 842 -46.66 3.51 -10.38
N ALA A 843 -47.31 4.00 -11.40
CA ALA A 843 -47.28 3.40 -12.74
C ALA A 843 -45.87 3.43 -13.36
N ARG A 844 -45.10 4.50 -13.16
CA ARG A 844 -43.72 4.59 -13.61
C ARG A 844 -42.80 3.64 -12.84
N GLU A 845 -42.96 3.52 -11.54
CA GLU A 845 -42.18 2.59 -10.71
C GLU A 845 -42.46 1.12 -11.11
N ALA A 846 -43.72 0.77 -11.32
CA ALA A 846 -44.08 -0.56 -11.82
C ALA A 846 -43.49 -0.85 -13.21
N ALA A 847 -43.53 0.12 -14.12
CA ALA A 847 -42.97 -0.01 -15.46
C ALA A 847 -41.44 -0.14 -15.46
N GLU A 848 -40.75 0.54 -14.51
CA GLU A 848 -39.30 0.48 -14.37
C GLU A 848 -38.85 -0.86 -13.80
N LYS A 849 -39.60 -1.41 -12.83
CA LYS A 849 -39.34 -2.75 -12.28
C LYS A 849 -39.55 -3.83 -13.34
N ILE A 850 -40.56 -3.72 -14.19
CA ILE A 850 -40.80 -4.68 -15.30
C ILE A 850 -39.65 -4.61 -16.32
N ARG A 851 -39.11 -3.44 -16.64
CA ARG A 851 -37.99 -3.29 -17.59
C ARG A 851 -36.68 -3.89 -17.12
N ARG A 852 -36.49 -4.02 -15.82
CA ARG A 852 -35.24 -4.51 -15.20
C ARG A 852 -35.22 -6.03 -14.98
N VAL A 853 -36.35 -6.70 -15.21
CA VAL A 853 -36.48 -8.14 -14.98
C VAL A 853 -36.05 -8.94 -16.21
N GLU A 854 -35.16 -9.89 -16.01
CA GLU A 854 -34.79 -10.90 -17.01
C GLU A 854 -35.65 -12.13 -16.82
N LEU A 855 -36.74 -12.20 -17.59
CA LEU A 855 -37.73 -13.25 -17.48
C LEU A 855 -37.18 -14.67 -17.74
N ASP A 856 -36.16 -14.79 -18.57
CA ASP A 856 -35.56 -16.07 -18.96
C ASP A 856 -34.78 -16.75 -17.81
N THR A 857 -34.47 -16.04 -16.74
CA THR A 857 -33.73 -16.57 -15.59
C THR A 857 -34.57 -16.81 -14.35
N MET A 858 -35.89 -16.46 -14.37
CA MET A 858 -36.76 -16.56 -13.22
C MET A 858 -37.46 -17.93 -13.10
N THR A 859 -37.48 -18.45 -11.87
CA THR A 859 -38.31 -19.60 -11.56
C THR A 859 -39.82 -19.21 -11.48
N PRO A 860 -40.77 -20.15 -11.67
CA PRO A 860 -42.19 -19.86 -11.57
C PRO A 860 -42.64 -19.23 -10.23
N ILE A 861 -41.93 -19.56 -9.14
CA ILE A 861 -42.20 -19.00 -7.80
C ILE A 861 -41.72 -17.56 -7.71
N GLU A 862 -40.56 -17.25 -8.26
CA GLU A 862 -40.00 -15.88 -8.29
C GLU A 862 -40.87 -14.99 -9.20
N ALA A 863 -41.33 -15.48 -10.34
CA ALA A 863 -42.26 -14.77 -11.22
C ALA A 863 -43.60 -14.46 -10.51
N MET A 864 -44.15 -15.40 -9.76
CA MET A 864 -45.35 -15.18 -8.96
C MET A 864 -45.13 -14.12 -7.85
N ASN A 865 -44.02 -14.18 -7.14
CA ASN A 865 -43.67 -13.18 -6.12
C ASN A 865 -43.49 -11.79 -6.74
N PHE A 866 -42.84 -11.71 -7.89
CA PHE A 866 -42.66 -10.45 -8.64
C PHE A 866 -44.00 -9.86 -9.11
N ILE A 867 -44.93 -10.68 -9.60
CA ILE A 867 -46.29 -10.23 -9.94
C ILE A 867 -47.03 -9.76 -8.68
N PHE A 868 -46.83 -10.41 -7.53
CA PHE A 868 -47.43 -9.99 -6.26
C PHE A 868 -46.89 -8.63 -5.77
N GLU A 869 -45.59 -8.38 -5.96
CA GLU A 869 -44.98 -7.07 -5.68
C GLU A 869 -45.50 -5.97 -6.61
N LEU A 870 -45.59 -6.24 -7.91
CA LEU A 870 -46.21 -5.30 -8.87
C LEU A 870 -47.63 -4.98 -8.50
N LYS A 871 -48.42 -6.00 -8.14
CA LYS A 871 -49.83 -5.82 -7.72
C LYS A 871 -49.93 -4.98 -6.44
N LYS A 872 -48.97 -5.09 -5.52
CA LYS A 872 -48.93 -4.31 -4.28
C LYS A 872 -48.64 -2.82 -4.59
N ILE A 873 -47.83 -2.52 -5.57
CA ILE A 873 -47.52 -1.16 -5.99
C ILE A 873 -48.73 -0.51 -6.66
N VAL A 874 -49.47 -1.25 -7.48
CA VAL A 874 -50.66 -0.76 -8.22
C VAL A 874 -51.94 -0.76 -7.37
N SER A 875 -51.99 -1.54 -6.30
CA SER A 875 -53.24 -1.66 -5.45
C SER A 875 -53.26 -0.70 -4.25
N THR A 876 -52.30 0.22 -4.12
CA THR A 876 -52.37 1.30 -3.14
C THR A 876 -53.22 2.48 -3.57
N ALA A 877 -53.78 2.47 -4.80
CA ALA A 877 -54.79 3.42 -5.22
C ALA A 877 -56.16 3.08 -4.59
N PRO A 878 -56.85 3.98 -3.90
CA PRO A 878 -58.17 3.74 -3.40
C PRO A 878 -59.17 3.57 -4.56
N ASP A 879 -59.91 2.45 -4.62
CA ASP A 879 -61.07 2.27 -5.45
C ASP A 879 -62.08 3.37 -5.16
N GLU A 880 -62.20 4.37 -6.02
CA GLU A 880 -63.39 5.21 -6.09
C GLU A 880 -64.19 4.73 -7.30
N ALA A 881 -65.45 4.39 -6.96
CA ALA A 881 -66.51 3.92 -7.80
C ALA A 881 -66.97 4.90 -8.90
#